data_78af85406d4a29862cd0e39d3b080e16
#
_entry.id   78af85406d4a29862cd0e39d3b080e16
#
_cell.length_a   1.000
_cell.length_b   1.000
_cell.length_c   1.000
_cell.angle_alpha   90.00
_cell.angle_beta   90.00
_cell.angle_gamma   90.00
#
_symmetry.space_group_name_H-M   'P 1'
#
loop_
_entity.id
_entity.type
_entity.pdbx_description
1 polymer ?
#
loop_
_entity_poly.entity_id
_entity_poly.type
_entity_poly.pdbx_seq_one_letter_code
_entity_poly.pdbx_strand_id
1 'polypeptide(L)'
;MVQIDLAKDSVREANEKIRELGKKGEDIDIINPDARHHIGVGLTEPITVKVHGSAGYFCAGLTDKANFDIEANVGWGVGDNMYTGSVIVRGNAGAIPGVAIRGAEIIIHGNMGSRAGQVMKEGTLCCLGNANFMAGYMMYGGRIIILGDSGERVGEDMSAGEIYVAGNVTSLGSDAKQTDLGTEDDHDVREFLDRYKIPFTGTLKKVVNAGTKLRYAKSEEQVRSIPFFTFSGNSDYWNPKIQEDIHIKSQIGRYRVRGYGGARPLPHFNDIAFRKDLSRAGDDPDVISKVELSTEVGGMYGATPLKLSMPVMIAPMSYGALSRSTKQAIAMASAMSNIAENTGEGGMSDAQRDAADQLVFQMLGGRLGWNIHDMQRADGLEIYISQGAKPGFGGQLMAKKVTKELAEIRGIPEGIDLRSPSRHPDILGADDLVIKVEELREATGYRVPVSVKLGAGRVRDDIKIAYKDGFDFVELDGMQGSTGAGGAEVAEYVGIPTIAAITEALEALEEIDATGKLEIILMGGMRDGIDIVKSLALGAHAAAVGTSVLIAGGCIACMQCHVGQCVTGIATQDPEHEKRYKPEVEAKNIHRYLEGLRWQIAALTHAIGHKSVHDLNRNDLVALTPETAEMTKLPYAPEYREREDALRAQVS
;
A
#
# COMPACT_ATOMS: atom_id res chain seq x y z
N MET A 1 15.05 18.59 -31.94
CA MET A 1 15.35 17.65 -30.85
C MET A 1 16.57 18.13 -30.09
N VAL A 2 16.51 18.14 -28.79
CA VAL A 2 17.63 18.50 -27.92
C VAL A 2 18.33 17.22 -27.47
N GLN A 3 19.65 17.18 -27.55
CA GLN A 3 20.43 15.99 -27.22
C GLN A 3 20.83 15.99 -25.73
N ILE A 4 20.62 14.86 -25.06
CA ILE A 4 21.07 14.57 -23.70
C ILE A 4 22.02 13.36 -23.74
N ASP A 5 23.20 13.49 -23.15
CA ASP A 5 24.27 12.49 -23.20
C ASP A 5 24.45 11.81 -21.84
N LEU A 6 23.96 10.56 -21.70
CA LEU A 6 24.04 9.78 -20.46
C LEU A 6 25.47 9.29 -20.11
N ALA A 7 26.43 9.52 -20.98
CA ALA A 7 27.85 9.37 -20.60
C ALA A 7 28.35 10.53 -19.72
N LYS A 8 27.63 11.68 -19.73
CA LYS A 8 28.00 12.90 -19.00
C LYS A 8 27.03 13.18 -17.84
N ASP A 9 25.76 12.93 -18.05
CA ASP A 9 24.70 13.18 -17.08
C ASP A 9 24.33 11.90 -16.33
N SER A 10 24.03 12.00 -15.06
CA SER A 10 23.31 10.94 -14.33
C SER A 10 21.88 10.82 -14.85
N VAL A 11 21.20 9.70 -14.59
CA VAL A 11 19.81 9.52 -14.99
C VAL A 11 18.91 10.58 -14.35
N ARG A 12 19.16 10.93 -13.09
CA ARG A 12 18.44 12.00 -12.38
C ARG A 12 18.57 13.35 -13.09
N GLU A 13 19.78 13.78 -13.39
CA GLU A 13 20.04 15.04 -14.11
C GLU A 13 19.39 15.02 -15.51
N ALA A 14 19.46 13.87 -16.19
CA ALA A 14 18.82 13.70 -17.49
C ALA A 14 17.29 13.80 -17.39
N ASN A 15 16.66 13.13 -16.42
CA ASN A 15 15.21 13.20 -16.21
C ASN A 15 14.75 14.60 -15.80
N GLU A 16 15.52 15.33 -15.00
CA GLU A 16 15.26 16.74 -14.69
C GLU A 16 15.25 17.59 -15.98
N LYS A 17 16.28 17.43 -16.83
CA LYS A 17 16.37 18.11 -18.15
C LYS A 17 15.22 17.71 -19.07
N ILE A 18 14.85 16.40 -19.13
CA ILE A 18 13.74 15.89 -19.94
C ILE A 18 12.44 16.59 -19.54
N ARG A 19 12.14 16.67 -18.23
CA ARG A 19 10.94 17.35 -17.73
C ARG A 19 10.94 18.86 -18.01
N GLU A 20 12.10 19.53 -17.89
CA GLU A 20 12.21 20.98 -18.20
C GLU A 20 12.03 21.27 -19.69
N LEU A 21 12.64 20.47 -20.54
CA LEU A 21 12.52 20.59 -22.00
C LEU A 21 11.12 20.20 -22.48
N GLY A 22 10.55 19.16 -21.89
CA GLY A 22 9.17 18.72 -22.15
C GLY A 22 8.16 19.84 -21.93
N LYS A 23 8.26 20.60 -20.83
CA LYS A 23 7.42 21.77 -20.57
C LYS A 23 7.54 22.87 -21.65
N LYS A 24 8.62 22.86 -22.42
CA LYS A 24 8.84 23.79 -23.54
C LYS A 24 8.37 23.18 -24.87
N GLY A 25 7.89 21.93 -24.87
CA GLY A 25 7.47 21.20 -26.06
C GLY A 25 8.64 20.72 -26.93
N GLU A 26 9.81 20.55 -26.36
CA GLU A 26 11.03 20.15 -27.08
C GLU A 26 11.15 18.63 -27.11
N ASP A 27 11.25 18.05 -28.32
CA ASP A 27 11.59 16.64 -28.51
C ASP A 27 13.07 16.38 -28.16
N ILE A 28 13.37 15.16 -27.70
CA ILE A 28 14.64 14.81 -27.07
C ILE A 28 15.29 13.59 -27.73
N ASP A 29 16.60 13.66 -27.92
CA ASP A 29 17.47 12.55 -28.27
C ASP A 29 18.34 12.14 -27.08
N ILE A 30 18.19 10.92 -26.58
CA ILE A 30 19.06 10.34 -25.55
C ILE A 30 20.15 9.52 -26.22
N ILE A 31 21.39 9.92 -26.02
CA ILE A 31 22.57 9.19 -26.51
C ILE A 31 23.34 8.55 -25.37
N ASN A 32 24.07 7.45 -25.66
CA ASN A 32 24.82 6.67 -24.71
C ASN A 32 23.97 6.17 -23.52
N PRO A 33 22.78 5.58 -23.75
CA PRO A 33 21.87 5.18 -22.68
C PRO A 33 22.44 4.04 -21.83
N ASP A 34 23.33 3.21 -22.37
CA ASP A 34 24.07 2.11 -21.70
C ASP A 34 23.19 1.26 -20.77
N ALA A 35 21.97 0.95 -21.22
CA ALA A 35 20.95 0.19 -20.49
C ALA A 35 20.66 0.76 -19.07
N ARG A 36 20.81 2.05 -18.85
CA ARG A 36 20.48 2.69 -17.56
C ARG A 36 18.98 2.63 -17.29
N HIS A 37 18.63 2.49 -16.01
CA HIS A 37 17.24 2.39 -15.53
C HIS A 37 16.57 3.76 -15.49
N HIS A 38 15.23 3.78 -15.45
CA HIS A 38 14.37 4.94 -15.18
C HIS A 38 14.46 6.09 -16.21
N ILE A 39 14.91 5.83 -17.43
CA ILE A 39 14.98 6.87 -18.46
C ILE A 39 13.57 7.36 -18.80
N GLY A 40 13.31 8.66 -18.61
CA GLY A 40 12.05 9.32 -18.94
C GLY A 40 10.89 9.03 -17.98
N VAL A 41 11.17 8.56 -16.76
CA VAL A 41 10.12 8.30 -15.75
C VAL A 41 9.43 9.61 -15.33
N GLY A 42 8.10 9.55 -15.19
CA GLY A 42 7.28 10.64 -14.69
C GLY A 42 7.06 11.80 -15.66
N LEU A 43 7.31 11.61 -16.95
CA LEU A 43 7.07 12.61 -17.99
C LEU A 43 5.58 12.69 -18.36
N THR A 44 5.01 13.89 -18.32
CA THR A 44 3.57 14.14 -18.56
C THR A 44 3.28 15.03 -19.77
N GLU A 45 4.27 15.45 -20.51
CA GLU A 45 4.17 16.31 -21.69
C GLU A 45 4.11 15.50 -23.00
N PRO A 46 3.38 16.00 -24.00
CA PRO A 46 3.20 15.31 -25.29
C PRO A 46 4.41 15.51 -26.24
N ILE A 47 5.58 15.05 -25.81
CA ILE A 47 6.82 15.13 -26.59
C ILE A 47 7.29 13.73 -27.00
N THR A 48 8.26 13.71 -27.93
CA THR A 48 8.93 12.50 -28.36
C THR A 48 10.32 12.39 -27.74
N VAL A 49 10.61 11.24 -27.14
CA VAL A 49 11.92 10.87 -26.60
C VAL A 49 12.48 9.72 -27.44
N LYS A 50 13.58 9.96 -28.17
CA LYS A 50 14.31 8.91 -28.87
C LYS A 50 15.48 8.45 -28.02
N VAL A 51 15.64 7.13 -27.91
CA VAL A 51 16.72 6.51 -27.15
C VAL A 51 17.63 5.74 -28.12
N HIS A 52 18.82 6.26 -28.37
CA HIS A 52 19.79 5.67 -29.30
C HIS A 52 20.61 4.56 -28.64
N GLY A 53 19.97 3.41 -28.46
CA GLY A 53 20.55 2.20 -27.83
C GLY A 53 19.56 1.47 -26.95
N SER A 54 20.07 0.67 -26.00
CA SER A 54 19.26 -0.08 -25.03
C SER A 54 18.96 0.77 -23.78
N ALA A 55 17.73 0.66 -23.28
CA ALA A 55 17.34 1.20 -21.98
C ALA A 55 17.18 0.09 -20.94
N GLY A 56 17.39 0.41 -19.67
CA GLY A 56 17.25 -0.52 -18.56
C GLY A 56 15.82 -0.68 -18.05
N TYR A 57 15.66 -0.92 -16.76
CA TYR A 57 14.38 -1.16 -16.11
C TYR A 57 13.55 0.11 -16.03
N PHE A 58 12.22 -0.02 -16.11
CA PHE A 58 11.23 1.05 -15.95
C PHE A 58 11.43 2.27 -16.87
N CYS A 59 12.03 2.07 -18.05
CA CYS A 59 12.06 3.12 -19.07
C CYS A 59 10.63 3.51 -19.46
N ALA A 60 10.35 4.81 -19.60
CA ALA A 60 9.01 5.37 -19.85
C ALA A 60 7.97 5.00 -18.77
N GLY A 61 8.40 4.61 -17.56
CA GLY A 61 7.49 4.32 -16.45
C GLY A 61 6.76 5.58 -15.95
N LEU A 62 5.51 5.39 -15.46
CA LEU A 62 4.71 6.45 -14.83
C LEU A 62 4.58 7.72 -15.70
N THR A 63 4.41 7.55 -17.02
CA THR A 63 4.31 8.67 -17.97
C THR A 63 2.88 8.86 -18.48
N ASP A 64 2.59 10.05 -19.00
CA ASP A 64 1.35 10.39 -19.69
C ASP A 64 1.65 11.23 -20.94
N LYS A 65 0.99 10.95 -22.06
CA LYS A 65 1.05 11.65 -23.36
C LYS A 65 2.40 11.55 -24.11
N ALA A 66 3.47 11.16 -23.45
CA ALA A 66 4.79 11.08 -24.07
C ALA A 66 4.93 9.90 -25.03
N ASN A 67 5.76 10.06 -26.06
CA ASN A 67 6.07 9.02 -27.03
C ASN A 67 7.56 8.66 -26.94
N PHE A 68 7.86 7.37 -26.92
CA PHE A 68 9.23 6.86 -26.85
C PHE A 68 9.53 6.00 -28.08
N ASP A 69 10.68 6.20 -28.71
CA ASP A 69 11.23 5.34 -29.77
C ASP A 69 12.62 4.86 -29.34
N ILE A 70 12.73 3.57 -29.00
CA ILE A 70 13.93 2.96 -28.41
C ILE A 70 14.53 2.03 -29.45
N GLU A 71 15.76 2.33 -29.91
CA GLU A 71 16.39 1.67 -31.05
C GLU A 71 16.82 0.22 -30.79
N ALA A 72 16.99 -0.18 -29.51
CA ALA A 72 17.46 -1.53 -29.16
C ALA A 72 16.56 -2.18 -28.10
N ASN A 73 17.13 -2.92 -27.16
CA ASN A 73 16.39 -3.67 -26.14
C ASN A 73 16.02 -2.80 -24.95
N VAL A 74 15.01 -3.26 -24.22
CA VAL A 74 14.62 -2.68 -22.92
C VAL A 74 14.61 -3.72 -21.82
N GLY A 75 14.86 -3.27 -20.59
CA GLY A 75 14.80 -4.09 -19.38
C GLY A 75 13.38 -4.43 -18.94
N TRP A 76 13.20 -4.71 -17.66
CA TRP A 76 11.91 -5.00 -17.04
C TRP A 76 11.04 -3.75 -16.94
N GLY A 77 9.72 -3.94 -17.04
CA GLY A 77 8.75 -2.90 -16.71
C GLY A 77 8.74 -1.69 -17.65
N VAL A 78 9.14 -1.82 -18.91
CA VAL A 78 8.99 -0.73 -19.86
C VAL A 78 7.54 -0.27 -19.93
N GLY A 79 7.29 1.04 -19.76
CA GLY A 79 5.95 1.62 -19.73
C GLY A 79 5.13 1.23 -18.48
N ASP A 80 5.78 0.93 -17.34
CA ASP A 80 5.08 0.66 -16.06
C ASP A 80 4.09 1.77 -15.73
N ASN A 81 2.81 1.42 -15.48
CA ASN A 81 1.73 2.36 -15.16
C ASN A 81 1.57 3.56 -16.13
N MET A 82 2.01 3.43 -17.36
CA MET A 82 1.87 4.48 -18.37
C MET A 82 0.40 4.77 -18.64
N TYR A 83 0.04 6.07 -18.63
CA TYR A 83 -1.36 6.48 -18.75
C TYR A 83 -1.82 6.54 -20.20
N THR A 84 -1.23 7.42 -21.01
CA THR A 84 -1.43 7.51 -22.46
C THR A 84 -0.10 7.76 -23.18
N GLY A 85 -0.11 7.83 -24.51
CA GLY A 85 1.09 7.96 -25.33
C GLY A 85 1.55 6.61 -25.87
N SER A 86 2.78 6.53 -26.39
CA SER A 86 3.27 5.31 -27.03
C SER A 86 4.72 4.99 -26.71
N VAL A 87 5.06 3.70 -26.74
CA VAL A 87 6.44 3.23 -26.66
C VAL A 87 6.69 2.25 -27.80
N ILE A 88 7.70 2.53 -28.62
CA ILE A 88 8.15 1.64 -29.68
C ILE A 88 9.53 1.12 -29.29
N VAL A 89 9.66 -0.19 -29.11
CA VAL A 89 10.92 -0.89 -28.84
C VAL A 89 11.32 -1.66 -30.07
N ARG A 90 12.46 -1.29 -30.70
CA ARG A 90 12.94 -1.93 -31.91
C ARG A 90 13.57 -3.31 -31.66
N GLY A 91 13.98 -3.60 -30.42
CA GLY A 91 14.52 -4.88 -29.95
C GLY A 91 13.53 -5.69 -29.13
N ASN A 92 14.07 -6.40 -28.14
CA ASN A 92 13.30 -7.21 -27.18
C ASN A 92 12.97 -6.41 -25.91
N ALA A 93 11.92 -6.82 -25.22
CA ALA A 93 11.60 -6.33 -23.89
C ALA A 93 11.78 -7.43 -22.83
N GLY A 94 12.25 -7.04 -21.65
CA GLY A 94 12.40 -7.93 -20.47
C GLY A 94 11.04 -8.36 -19.91
N ALA A 95 11.01 -8.83 -18.67
CA ALA A 95 9.77 -9.23 -18.01
C ALA A 95 8.84 -8.04 -17.75
N ILE A 96 7.56 -8.32 -17.59
CA ILE A 96 6.49 -7.37 -17.24
C ILE A 96 6.39 -6.10 -18.11
N PRO A 97 6.64 -6.14 -19.44
CA PRO A 97 6.41 -4.97 -20.26
C PRO A 97 4.94 -4.58 -20.21
N GLY A 98 4.66 -3.28 -20.14
CA GLY A 98 3.29 -2.77 -20.07
C GLY A 98 2.52 -3.14 -18.79
N VAL A 99 3.22 -3.41 -17.68
CA VAL A 99 2.56 -3.68 -16.39
C VAL A 99 1.67 -2.50 -15.98
N ALA A 100 0.40 -2.79 -15.68
CA ALA A 100 -0.60 -1.83 -15.21
C ALA A 100 -0.87 -0.62 -16.15
N ILE A 101 -0.54 -0.65 -17.43
CA ILE A 101 -0.88 0.44 -18.35
C ILE A 101 -2.39 0.73 -18.38
N ARG A 102 -2.75 2.00 -18.62
CA ARG A 102 -4.13 2.48 -18.53
C ARG A 102 -4.75 2.92 -19.86
N GLY A 103 -3.95 3.17 -20.90
CA GLY A 103 -4.43 3.61 -22.19
C GLY A 103 -3.30 3.77 -23.21
N ALA A 104 -2.08 3.52 -22.79
CA ALA A 104 -0.89 3.61 -23.64
C ALA A 104 -0.83 2.49 -24.69
N GLU A 105 -0.06 2.73 -25.73
CA GLU A 105 0.23 1.78 -26.79
C GLU A 105 1.71 1.41 -26.80
N ILE A 106 2.02 0.14 -26.51
CA ILE A 106 3.41 -0.35 -26.44
C ILE A 106 3.62 -1.38 -27.56
N ILE A 107 4.60 -1.12 -28.42
CA ILE A 107 4.94 -1.97 -29.57
C ILE A 107 6.35 -2.49 -29.39
N ILE A 108 6.51 -3.81 -29.37
CA ILE A 108 7.79 -4.52 -29.24
C ILE A 108 8.06 -5.30 -30.50
N HIS A 109 9.10 -4.90 -31.27
CA HIS A 109 9.45 -5.55 -32.52
C HIS A 109 10.07 -6.94 -32.32
N GLY A 110 10.73 -7.18 -31.21
CA GLY A 110 11.29 -8.49 -30.84
C GLY A 110 10.35 -9.31 -29.97
N ASN A 111 10.91 -10.06 -29.04
CA ASN A 111 10.19 -10.87 -28.06
C ASN A 111 9.91 -10.09 -26.78
N MET A 112 8.90 -10.50 -26.03
CA MET A 112 8.62 -9.98 -24.71
C MET A 112 8.71 -11.06 -23.63
N GLY A 113 9.22 -10.65 -22.45
CA GLY A 113 9.46 -11.53 -21.33
C GLY A 113 8.19 -12.00 -20.64
N SER A 114 8.36 -12.64 -19.49
CA SER A 114 7.25 -13.22 -18.72
C SER A 114 6.32 -12.14 -18.14
N ARG A 115 5.05 -12.49 -17.97
CA ARG A 115 4.01 -11.68 -17.34
C ARG A 115 3.76 -10.33 -18.03
N ALA A 116 3.95 -10.30 -19.33
CA ALA A 116 3.64 -9.13 -20.16
C ALA A 116 2.18 -8.69 -19.97
N GLY A 117 1.93 -7.39 -19.80
CA GLY A 117 0.60 -6.85 -19.51
C GLY A 117 0.02 -7.28 -18.16
N GLN A 118 0.85 -7.67 -17.19
CA GLN A 118 0.37 -8.00 -15.83
C GLN A 118 -0.39 -6.84 -15.22
N VAL A 119 -1.56 -7.13 -14.62
CA VAL A 119 -2.50 -6.16 -14.01
C VAL A 119 -2.86 -4.97 -14.91
N MET A 120 -2.75 -5.14 -16.23
CA MET A 120 -3.13 -4.15 -17.25
C MET A 120 -4.59 -3.72 -17.09
N LYS A 121 -4.86 -2.44 -17.28
CA LYS A 121 -6.19 -1.84 -17.08
C LYS A 121 -6.88 -1.54 -18.42
N GLU A 122 -6.15 -0.90 -19.33
CA GLU A 122 -6.60 -0.47 -20.63
C GLU A 122 -5.39 -0.30 -21.57
N GLY A 123 -5.59 0.08 -22.84
CA GLY A 123 -4.53 0.29 -23.82
C GLY A 123 -4.18 -0.96 -24.61
N THR A 124 -3.06 -0.93 -25.31
CA THR A 124 -2.62 -2.01 -26.21
C THR A 124 -1.14 -2.33 -26.01
N LEU A 125 -0.83 -3.60 -25.76
CA LEU A 125 0.53 -4.14 -25.78
C LEU A 125 0.68 -5.07 -26.98
N CYS A 126 1.52 -4.73 -27.94
CA CYS A 126 1.74 -5.49 -29.17
C CYS A 126 3.17 -6.04 -29.22
N CYS A 127 3.33 -7.32 -29.51
CA CYS A 127 4.61 -7.99 -29.69
C CYS A 127 4.66 -8.66 -31.08
N LEU A 128 5.68 -8.34 -31.88
CA LEU A 128 5.85 -8.94 -33.20
C LEU A 128 6.50 -10.32 -33.13
N GLY A 129 7.25 -10.57 -32.05
CA GLY A 129 7.84 -11.89 -31.76
C GLY A 129 6.98 -12.70 -30.78
N ASN A 130 7.65 -13.49 -29.96
CA ASN A 130 7.03 -14.39 -29.00
C ASN A 130 6.82 -13.70 -27.64
N ALA A 131 5.77 -14.10 -26.93
CA ALA A 131 5.56 -13.78 -25.52
C ALA A 131 5.89 -14.98 -24.64
N ASN A 132 6.50 -14.73 -23.48
CA ASN A 132 6.87 -15.78 -22.55
C ASN A 132 5.72 -16.08 -21.56
N PHE A 133 6.01 -16.72 -20.46
CA PHE A 133 5.14 -17.24 -19.40
C PHE A 133 4.15 -16.20 -18.84
N MET A 134 2.87 -16.57 -18.71
CA MET A 134 1.79 -15.79 -18.07
C MET A 134 1.49 -14.41 -18.70
N ALA A 135 1.54 -14.26 -20.01
CA ALA A 135 1.07 -13.03 -20.65
C ALA A 135 -0.39 -12.74 -20.25
N GLY A 136 -0.70 -11.51 -19.84
CA GLY A 136 -2.02 -11.10 -19.32
C GLY A 136 -2.36 -11.56 -17.92
N TYR A 137 -1.36 -11.88 -17.08
CA TYR A 137 -1.60 -12.30 -15.68
C TYR A 137 -2.37 -11.24 -14.89
N MET A 138 -3.51 -11.63 -14.30
CA MET A 138 -4.40 -10.74 -13.53
C MET A 138 -4.83 -9.49 -14.30
N MET A 139 -4.96 -9.56 -15.62
CA MET A 139 -5.39 -8.47 -16.47
C MET A 139 -6.83 -8.05 -16.13
N TYR A 140 -7.08 -6.75 -16.00
CA TYR A 140 -8.40 -6.17 -15.70
C TYR A 140 -9.07 -5.54 -16.93
N GLY A 141 -8.34 -5.31 -18.01
CA GLY A 141 -8.85 -4.71 -19.24
C GLY A 141 -7.73 -4.53 -20.27
N GLY A 142 -8.04 -3.85 -21.38
CA GLY A 142 -7.12 -3.61 -22.51
C GLY A 142 -6.91 -4.84 -23.39
N ARG A 143 -5.93 -4.75 -24.29
CA ARG A 143 -5.63 -5.85 -25.23
C ARG A 143 -4.14 -6.13 -25.37
N ILE A 144 -3.80 -7.41 -25.54
CA ILE A 144 -2.45 -7.88 -25.84
C ILE A 144 -2.48 -8.56 -27.20
N ILE A 145 -1.57 -8.18 -28.11
CA ILE A 145 -1.44 -8.74 -29.47
C ILE A 145 -0.08 -9.41 -29.56
N ILE A 146 -0.04 -10.71 -29.86
CA ILE A 146 1.18 -11.52 -29.97
C ILE A 146 1.21 -12.12 -31.38
N LEU A 147 2.10 -11.63 -32.24
CA LEU A 147 2.20 -12.11 -33.64
C LEU A 147 3.04 -13.40 -33.75
N GLY A 148 3.79 -13.78 -32.72
CA GLY A 148 4.47 -15.05 -32.58
C GLY A 148 3.71 -16.03 -31.68
N ASP A 149 4.47 -16.93 -31.04
CA ASP A 149 3.96 -17.92 -30.10
C ASP A 149 3.80 -17.32 -28.70
N SER A 150 2.86 -17.85 -27.92
CA SER A 150 2.72 -17.54 -26.50
C SER A 150 3.14 -18.72 -25.62
N GLY A 151 3.74 -18.39 -24.46
CA GLY A 151 4.16 -19.36 -23.47
C GLY A 151 2.99 -20.00 -22.70
N GLU A 152 3.31 -20.55 -21.53
CA GLU A 152 2.33 -21.21 -20.67
C GLU A 152 1.46 -20.20 -19.88
N ARG A 153 0.25 -20.64 -19.51
CA ARG A 153 -0.70 -19.97 -18.61
C ARG A 153 -1.11 -18.57 -19.07
N VAL A 154 -1.40 -18.42 -20.37
CA VAL A 154 -1.88 -17.16 -20.94
C VAL A 154 -3.21 -16.77 -20.34
N GLY A 155 -3.35 -15.52 -19.87
CA GLY A 155 -4.56 -15.00 -19.23
C GLY A 155 -4.85 -15.59 -17.84
N GLU A 156 -3.84 -16.07 -17.13
CA GLU A 156 -4.02 -16.57 -15.77
C GLU A 156 -4.62 -15.51 -14.85
N ASP A 157 -5.65 -15.86 -14.08
CA ASP A 157 -6.41 -14.97 -13.17
C ASP A 157 -6.96 -13.69 -13.85
N MET A 158 -7.05 -13.61 -15.17
CA MET A 158 -7.59 -12.44 -15.84
C MET A 158 -9.06 -12.20 -15.49
N SER A 159 -9.42 -10.95 -15.26
CA SER A 159 -10.81 -10.56 -14.93
C SER A 159 -11.56 -10.01 -16.13
N ALA A 160 -10.85 -9.33 -17.04
CA ALA A 160 -11.37 -8.80 -18.29
C ALA A 160 -10.20 -8.57 -19.28
N GLY A 161 -10.49 -7.98 -20.45
CA GLY A 161 -9.51 -7.75 -21.50
C GLY A 161 -9.41 -8.90 -22.50
N GLU A 162 -8.59 -8.73 -23.52
CA GLU A 162 -8.49 -9.63 -24.66
C GLU A 162 -7.03 -9.88 -25.04
N ILE A 163 -6.70 -11.13 -25.39
CA ILE A 163 -5.37 -11.50 -25.83
C ILE A 163 -5.49 -12.16 -27.21
N TYR A 164 -4.80 -11.64 -28.21
CA TYR A 164 -4.78 -12.12 -29.57
C TYR A 164 -3.43 -12.78 -29.87
N VAL A 165 -3.44 -14.01 -30.36
CA VAL A 165 -2.21 -14.79 -30.62
C VAL A 165 -2.25 -15.34 -32.04
N ALA A 166 -1.25 -15.01 -32.87
CA ALA A 166 -1.14 -15.56 -34.23
C ALA A 166 -0.49 -16.95 -34.25
N GLY A 167 0.51 -17.17 -33.40
CA GLY A 167 1.22 -18.43 -33.26
C GLY A 167 0.52 -19.47 -32.38
N ASN A 168 1.30 -20.34 -31.77
CA ASN A 168 0.80 -21.35 -30.84
C ASN A 168 0.57 -20.77 -29.45
N VAL A 169 -0.48 -21.26 -28.77
CA VAL A 169 -0.73 -21.03 -27.35
C VAL A 169 -0.29 -22.30 -26.60
N THR A 170 0.76 -22.24 -25.82
CA THR A 170 1.28 -23.42 -25.12
C THR A 170 0.29 -23.94 -24.08
N SER A 171 -0.28 -23.07 -23.24
CA SER A 171 -1.40 -23.39 -22.37
C SER A 171 -2.16 -22.13 -21.95
N LEU A 172 -3.43 -22.28 -21.60
CA LEU A 172 -4.26 -21.20 -21.05
C LEU A 172 -4.13 -21.17 -19.52
N GLY A 173 -4.36 -19.99 -18.95
CA GLY A 173 -4.55 -19.81 -17.52
C GLY A 173 -5.88 -20.43 -17.02
N SER A 174 -6.02 -20.60 -15.70
CA SER A 174 -7.16 -21.26 -15.07
C SER A 174 -8.50 -20.53 -15.31
N ASP A 175 -8.46 -19.22 -15.48
CA ASP A 175 -9.62 -18.36 -15.68
C ASP A 175 -9.71 -17.83 -17.15
N ALA A 176 -8.96 -18.41 -18.07
CA ALA A 176 -8.94 -18.05 -19.48
C ALA A 176 -9.58 -19.12 -20.38
N LYS A 177 -10.19 -18.70 -21.47
CA LYS A 177 -10.68 -19.57 -22.54
C LYS A 177 -10.37 -18.97 -23.91
N GLN A 178 -10.13 -19.85 -24.88
CA GLN A 178 -10.08 -19.44 -26.27
C GLN A 178 -11.49 -19.37 -26.84
N THR A 179 -11.76 -18.35 -27.66
CA THR A 179 -13.03 -18.13 -28.36
C THR A 179 -12.78 -17.90 -29.85
N ASP A 180 -13.83 -17.95 -30.62
CA ASP A 180 -13.77 -17.56 -32.01
C ASP A 180 -13.45 -16.06 -32.13
N LEU A 181 -12.67 -15.70 -33.13
CA LEU A 181 -12.36 -14.32 -33.49
C LEU A 181 -13.55 -13.71 -34.26
N GLY A 182 -14.12 -12.63 -33.72
CA GLY A 182 -15.15 -11.86 -34.42
C GLY A 182 -14.57 -11.07 -35.60
N THR A 183 -15.41 -10.72 -36.55
CA THR A 183 -15.00 -9.87 -37.69
C THR A 183 -14.62 -8.47 -37.25
N GLU A 184 -15.27 -7.93 -36.23
CA GLU A 184 -14.96 -6.64 -35.63
C GLU A 184 -13.59 -6.68 -34.91
N ASP A 185 -13.35 -7.69 -34.08
CA ASP A 185 -12.07 -7.89 -33.43
C ASP A 185 -10.90 -7.98 -34.41
N ASP A 186 -11.07 -8.76 -35.51
CA ASP A 186 -10.02 -8.89 -36.53
C ASP A 186 -9.77 -7.57 -37.24
N HIS A 187 -10.83 -6.82 -37.54
CA HIS A 187 -10.73 -5.49 -38.14
C HIS A 187 -9.95 -4.53 -37.22
N ASP A 188 -10.33 -4.44 -35.97
CA ASP A 188 -9.71 -3.51 -35.01
C ASP A 188 -8.23 -3.82 -34.76
N VAL A 189 -7.86 -5.10 -34.68
CA VAL A 189 -6.45 -5.49 -34.54
C VAL A 189 -5.66 -5.14 -35.81
N ARG A 190 -6.23 -5.36 -37.02
CA ARG A 190 -5.55 -5.02 -38.28
C ARG A 190 -5.41 -3.51 -38.44
N GLU A 191 -6.44 -2.73 -38.13
CA GLU A 191 -6.36 -1.26 -38.15
C GLU A 191 -5.25 -0.76 -37.20
N PHE A 192 -5.13 -1.32 -36.02
CA PHE A 192 -4.03 -1.01 -35.11
C PHE A 192 -2.66 -1.33 -35.72
N LEU A 193 -2.49 -2.51 -36.30
CA LEU A 193 -1.24 -2.93 -36.94
C LEU A 193 -0.88 -2.04 -38.16
N ASP A 194 -1.86 -1.68 -38.97
CA ASP A 194 -1.68 -0.82 -40.14
C ASP A 194 -1.26 0.61 -39.75
N ARG A 195 -1.82 1.15 -38.68
CA ARG A 195 -1.43 2.45 -38.11
C ARG A 195 0.06 2.50 -37.74
N TYR A 196 0.58 1.41 -37.22
CA TYR A 196 2.01 1.27 -36.91
C TYR A 196 2.85 0.68 -38.04
N LYS A 197 2.26 0.52 -39.23
CA LYS A 197 2.91 -0.02 -40.43
C LYS A 197 3.50 -1.43 -40.21
N ILE A 198 2.79 -2.25 -39.45
CA ILE A 198 3.18 -3.63 -39.16
C ILE A 198 2.45 -4.55 -40.16
N PRO A 199 3.15 -5.16 -41.11
CA PRO A 199 2.51 -6.05 -42.10
C PRO A 199 2.08 -7.36 -41.43
N PHE A 200 0.81 -7.72 -41.52
CA PHE A 200 0.29 -8.97 -40.99
C PHE A 200 -0.82 -9.56 -41.86
N THR A 201 -0.62 -10.79 -42.33
CA THR A 201 -1.57 -11.55 -43.17
C THR A 201 -2.04 -12.85 -42.52
N GLY A 202 -1.60 -13.14 -41.29
CA GLY A 202 -1.95 -14.35 -40.55
C GLY A 202 -3.38 -14.35 -40.01
N THR A 203 -3.74 -15.43 -39.28
CA THR A 203 -4.97 -15.58 -38.53
C THR A 203 -4.64 -15.44 -37.01
N LEU A 204 -5.60 -14.94 -36.24
CA LEU A 204 -5.47 -14.74 -34.81
C LEU A 204 -6.39 -15.69 -34.03
N LYS A 205 -5.94 -16.12 -32.89
CA LYS A 205 -6.73 -16.79 -31.83
C LYS A 205 -7.07 -15.76 -30.78
N LYS A 206 -8.32 -15.71 -30.33
CA LYS A 206 -8.75 -14.81 -29.25
C LYS A 206 -8.83 -15.54 -27.92
N VAL A 207 -8.22 -15.00 -26.88
CA VAL A 207 -8.29 -15.50 -25.50
C VAL A 207 -8.94 -14.44 -24.61
N VAL A 208 -9.95 -14.85 -23.86
CA VAL A 208 -10.74 -14.00 -22.96
C VAL A 208 -10.97 -14.66 -21.61
N ASN A 209 -11.50 -13.92 -20.63
CA ASN A 209 -11.93 -14.47 -19.37
C ASN A 209 -12.98 -15.60 -19.55
N ALA A 210 -12.82 -16.70 -18.86
CA ALA A 210 -13.71 -17.88 -18.94
C ALA A 210 -15.05 -17.69 -18.23
N GLY A 211 -15.23 -16.61 -17.50
CA GLY A 211 -16.40 -16.24 -16.71
C GLY A 211 -16.03 -15.83 -15.29
N THR A 212 -16.67 -14.79 -14.82
CA THR A 212 -16.40 -14.25 -13.47
C THR A 212 -16.92 -15.19 -12.39
N LYS A 213 -16.04 -15.74 -11.58
CA LYS A 213 -16.41 -16.49 -10.37
C LYS A 213 -16.59 -15.52 -9.20
N LEU A 214 -17.83 -15.30 -8.77
CA LEU A 214 -18.12 -14.55 -7.55
C LEU A 214 -17.70 -15.42 -6.34
N ARG A 215 -16.49 -15.18 -5.84
CA ARG A 215 -15.87 -16.03 -4.80
C ARG A 215 -16.41 -15.73 -3.40
N TYR A 216 -17.02 -14.55 -3.20
CA TYR A 216 -17.47 -14.06 -1.89
C TYR A 216 -18.99 -14.10 -1.70
N ALA A 217 -19.80 -14.08 -2.78
CA ALA A 217 -21.26 -13.95 -2.71
C ALA A 217 -21.97 -15.12 -1.99
N LYS A 218 -21.46 -16.34 -2.10
CA LYS A 218 -22.11 -17.54 -1.48
C LYS A 218 -21.90 -17.66 0.03
N SER A 219 -20.98 -16.93 0.63
CA SER A 219 -20.68 -17.08 2.07
C SER A 219 -21.58 -16.24 2.99
N GLU A 220 -22.25 -15.21 2.48
CA GLU A 220 -23.01 -14.26 3.29
C GLU A 220 -24.44 -14.73 3.57
N GLU A 221 -25.14 -15.28 2.58
CA GLU A 221 -26.52 -15.75 2.76
C GLU A 221 -26.61 -16.95 3.70
N GLN A 222 -25.58 -17.80 3.71
CA GLN A 222 -25.56 -19.00 4.56
C GLN A 222 -25.24 -18.69 6.02
N VAL A 223 -24.43 -17.67 6.31
CA VAL A 223 -24.04 -17.31 7.69
C VAL A 223 -25.18 -16.61 8.45
N ARG A 224 -26.11 -15.94 7.76
CA ARG A 224 -27.25 -15.24 8.38
C ARG A 224 -28.32 -16.17 8.97
N SER A 225 -28.34 -17.43 8.58
CA SER A 225 -29.37 -18.40 8.98
C SER A 225 -28.96 -19.35 10.12
N ILE A 226 -27.79 -19.15 10.75
CA ILE A 226 -27.31 -20.01 11.83
C ILE A 226 -27.96 -19.56 13.14
N PRO A 227 -28.78 -20.38 13.81
CA PRO A 227 -29.25 -20.07 15.15
C PRO A 227 -28.07 -20.11 16.13
N PHE A 228 -27.91 -19.04 16.91
CA PHE A 228 -26.96 -19.01 18.01
C PHE A 228 -27.37 -19.98 19.10
N PHE A 229 -26.60 -21.04 19.30
CA PHE A 229 -26.67 -21.85 20.50
C PHE A 229 -25.66 -21.35 21.51
N THR A 230 -26.12 -20.85 22.64
CA THR A 230 -25.27 -20.60 23.79
C THR A 230 -24.95 -21.92 24.48
N PHE A 231 -23.74 -22.37 24.38
CA PHE A 231 -23.23 -23.49 25.15
C PHE A 231 -22.85 -23.05 26.54
N SER A 232 -23.36 -23.66 27.59
CA SER A 232 -23.13 -23.31 28.99
C SER A 232 -21.88 -23.97 29.61
N GLY A 233 -20.99 -24.52 28.83
CA GLY A 233 -19.76 -25.14 29.30
C GLY A 233 -18.62 -24.13 29.50
N ASN A 234 -18.12 -24.01 30.72
CA ASN A 234 -16.95 -23.18 31.08
C ASN A 234 -15.62 -23.86 30.67
N SER A 235 -15.39 -24.04 29.37
CA SER A 235 -14.09 -24.47 28.89
C SER A 235 -13.44 -23.33 28.10
N ASP A 236 -12.30 -22.84 28.55
CA ASP A 236 -11.50 -21.83 27.82
C ASP A 236 -11.07 -22.36 26.45
N TYR A 237 -10.91 -23.69 26.32
CA TYR A 237 -10.52 -24.34 25.07
C TYR A 237 -11.69 -24.45 24.06
N TRP A 238 -12.88 -24.87 24.52
CA TRP A 238 -14.11 -24.97 23.70
C TRP A 238 -15.05 -23.79 23.98
N ASN A 239 -14.53 -22.58 23.95
CA ASN A 239 -15.32 -21.39 24.21
C ASN A 239 -16.33 -21.10 23.10
N PRO A 240 -17.37 -20.27 23.33
CA PRO A 240 -18.43 -19.97 22.35
C PRO A 240 -17.92 -19.48 20.99
N LYS A 241 -16.81 -18.73 20.97
CA LYS A 241 -16.19 -18.22 19.75
C LYS A 241 -15.63 -19.34 18.88
N ILE A 242 -14.95 -20.31 19.47
CA ILE A 242 -14.41 -21.49 18.76
C ILE A 242 -15.55 -22.33 18.20
N GLN A 243 -16.61 -22.53 18.97
CA GLN A 243 -17.79 -23.30 18.54
C GLN A 243 -18.50 -22.60 17.38
N GLU A 244 -18.73 -21.30 17.46
CA GLU A 244 -19.28 -20.47 16.37
C GLU A 244 -18.44 -20.62 15.10
N ASP A 245 -17.13 -20.52 15.22
CA ASP A 245 -16.21 -20.59 14.08
C ASP A 245 -16.27 -21.97 13.39
N ILE A 246 -16.33 -23.06 14.16
CA ILE A 246 -16.50 -24.43 13.63
C ILE A 246 -17.84 -24.56 12.91
N HIS A 247 -18.93 -24.05 13.49
CA HIS A 247 -20.25 -24.10 12.85
C HIS A 247 -20.28 -23.32 11.54
N ILE A 248 -19.69 -22.14 11.50
CA ILE A 248 -19.60 -21.34 10.26
C ILE A 248 -18.79 -22.11 9.22
N LYS A 249 -17.61 -22.63 9.57
CA LYS A 249 -16.75 -23.41 8.65
C LYS A 249 -17.44 -24.66 8.12
N SER A 250 -18.23 -25.34 8.94
CA SER A 250 -18.98 -26.55 8.52
C SER A 250 -20.03 -26.25 7.43
N GLN A 251 -20.53 -25.01 7.37
CA GLN A 251 -21.54 -24.61 6.38
C GLN A 251 -20.92 -24.03 5.10
N ILE A 252 -19.84 -23.25 5.23
CA ILE A 252 -19.24 -22.58 4.08
C ILE A 252 -18.09 -23.36 3.44
N GLY A 253 -17.57 -24.40 4.10
CA GLY A 253 -16.50 -25.26 3.61
C GLY A 253 -15.15 -24.57 3.41
N ARG A 254 -14.93 -23.42 4.08
CA ARG A 254 -13.69 -22.63 3.97
C ARG A 254 -13.46 -21.77 5.22
N TYR A 255 -12.34 -21.01 5.26
CA TYR A 255 -12.06 -20.05 6.33
C TYR A 255 -13.08 -18.89 6.37
N ARG A 256 -13.33 -18.39 7.57
CA ARG A 256 -14.20 -17.24 7.81
C ARG A 256 -13.51 -15.95 7.42
N VAL A 257 -14.18 -15.10 6.64
CA VAL A 257 -13.78 -13.69 6.44
C VAL A 257 -14.55 -12.82 7.42
N ARG A 258 -13.87 -11.89 8.07
CA ARG A 258 -14.50 -10.91 8.97
C ARG A 258 -13.85 -9.55 8.91
N GLY A 259 -14.53 -8.53 9.40
CA GLY A 259 -13.96 -7.22 9.70
C GLY A 259 -13.28 -7.20 11.07
N TYR A 260 -12.52 -6.14 11.34
CA TYR A 260 -11.69 -5.93 12.53
C TYR A 260 -10.44 -6.83 12.61
N GLY A 261 -9.75 -6.77 13.73
CA GLY A 261 -8.52 -7.54 14.01
C GLY A 261 -8.77 -8.82 14.77
N GLY A 262 -7.71 -9.43 15.26
CA GLY A 262 -7.72 -10.55 16.18
C GLY A 262 -8.44 -10.21 17.49
N ALA A 263 -9.10 -11.19 18.08
CA ALA A 263 -9.74 -11.07 19.39
C ALA A 263 -8.98 -11.86 20.46
N ARG A 264 -7.85 -12.48 20.08
CA ARG A 264 -6.99 -13.20 21.00
C ARG A 264 -6.34 -12.23 22.00
N PRO A 265 -6.33 -12.53 23.31
CA PRO A 265 -5.55 -11.77 24.28
C PRO A 265 -4.06 -11.88 23.94
N LEU A 266 -3.39 -10.76 23.82
CA LEU A 266 -1.96 -10.65 23.53
C LEU A 266 -1.35 -9.62 24.47
N PRO A 267 -0.07 -9.74 24.85
CA PRO A 267 0.64 -8.67 25.53
C PRO A 267 0.54 -7.35 24.74
N HIS A 268 0.25 -6.27 25.45
CA HIS A 268 0.04 -4.96 24.83
C HIS A 268 0.40 -3.81 25.79
N PHE A 269 0.13 -2.56 25.40
CA PHE A 269 0.52 -1.39 26.19
C PHE A 269 -0.05 -1.33 27.62
N ASN A 270 -1.14 -2.04 27.96
CA ASN A 270 -1.60 -2.12 29.36
C ASN A 270 -0.62 -2.85 30.28
N ASP A 271 0.23 -3.71 29.72
CA ASP A 271 1.22 -4.49 30.46
C ASP A 271 2.54 -3.71 30.68
N ILE A 272 2.54 -2.41 30.34
CA ILE A 272 3.66 -1.48 30.54
C ILE A 272 3.18 -0.31 31.38
N ALA A 273 3.98 0.13 32.34
CA ALA A 273 3.73 1.32 33.15
C ALA A 273 4.84 2.36 32.96
N PHE A 274 4.51 3.62 33.23
CA PHE A 274 5.50 4.69 33.30
C PHE A 274 6.17 4.70 34.68
N ARG A 275 7.45 5.04 34.67
CA ARG A 275 8.21 5.37 35.89
C ARG A 275 8.06 6.87 36.11
N LYS A 276 7.70 7.24 37.34
CA LYS A 276 7.53 8.63 37.69
C LYS A 276 8.78 9.15 38.39
N ASP A 277 9.36 10.21 37.89
CA ASP A 277 10.32 11.02 38.64
C ASP A 277 9.55 12.07 39.48
N LEU A 278 9.35 11.78 40.76
CA LEU A 278 8.59 12.63 41.67
C LEU A 278 9.17 14.05 41.82
N SER A 279 10.45 14.25 41.50
CA SER A 279 11.11 15.54 41.61
C SER A 279 10.71 16.53 40.51
N ARG A 280 10.11 16.04 39.39
CA ARG A 280 9.79 16.83 38.19
C ARG A 280 8.31 16.97 37.90
N ALA A 281 7.45 16.20 38.54
CA ALA A 281 6.02 16.22 38.29
C ALA A 281 5.31 17.36 39.02
N GLY A 282 4.75 18.29 38.26
CA GLY A 282 3.87 19.36 38.74
C GLY A 282 2.52 19.33 38.03
N ASP A 283 1.44 19.74 38.71
CA ASP A 283 0.15 20.03 38.06
C ASP A 283 0.29 21.34 37.29
N ASP A 284 0.06 21.29 35.98
CA ASP A 284 0.16 22.46 35.12
C ASP A 284 -1.05 22.53 34.19
N PRO A 285 -1.95 23.52 34.37
CA PRO A 285 -3.14 23.67 33.54
C PRO A 285 -2.82 24.03 32.08
N ASP A 286 -1.64 24.60 31.82
CA ASP A 286 -1.19 25.01 30.49
C ASP A 286 -0.18 24.03 29.88
N VAL A 287 -0.26 22.77 30.25
CA VAL A 287 0.72 21.73 29.90
C VAL A 287 0.98 21.59 28.39
N ILE A 288 -0.05 21.77 27.54
CA ILE A 288 0.11 21.68 26.08
C ILE A 288 1.09 22.74 25.56
N SER A 289 1.05 23.95 26.13
CA SER A 289 1.96 25.05 25.70
C SER A 289 3.42 24.86 26.17
N LYS A 290 3.68 23.87 27.03
CA LYS A 290 4.99 23.66 27.67
C LYS A 290 5.70 22.39 27.20
N VAL A 291 5.06 21.60 26.37
CA VAL A 291 5.62 20.37 25.80
C VAL A 291 5.69 20.49 24.28
N GLU A 292 6.88 20.31 23.74
CA GLU A 292 7.10 20.22 22.30
C GLU A 292 6.53 18.90 21.78
N LEU A 293 5.53 19.01 20.90
CA LEU A 293 4.82 17.86 20.31
C LEU A 293 5.07 17.71 18.82
N SER A 294 5.53 18.79 18.13
CA SER A 294 5.69 18.76 16.68
C SER A 294 6.73 17.71 16.27
N THR A 295 6.47 17.04 15.17
CA THR A 295 7.32 15.96 14.66
C THR A 295 7.36 16.04 13.15
N GLU A 296 8.54 15.95 12.56
CA GLU A 296 8.71 15.82 11.12
C GLU A 296 8.94 14.35 10.78
N VAL A 297 8.33 13.85 9.69
CA VAL A 297 8.42 12.45 9.25
C VAL A 297 8.91 12.40 7.81
N GLY A 298 9.95 11.62 7.56
CA GLY A 298 10.63 11.50 6.27
C GLY A 298 11.61 12.63 6.01
N GLY A 299 12.16 12.70 4.79
CA GLY A 299 13.09 13.77 4.40
C GLY A 299 14.57 13.38 4.46
N MET A 300 14.88 12.14 4.83
CA MET A 300 16.27 11.64 4.91
C MET A 300 17.02 11.71 3.58
N TYR A 301 16.32 11.61 2.47
CA TYR A 301 16.92 11.64 1.12
C TYR A 301 16.65 12.96 0.38
N GLY A 302 16.39 14.04 1.11
CA GLY A 302 16.20 15.39 0.58
C GLY A 302 14.77 15.71 0.15
N ALA A 303 13.81 14.84 0.44
CA ALA A 303 12.38 15.12 0.27
C ALA A 303 11.90 16.15 1.31
N THR A 304 10.77 16.81 1.02
CA THR A 304 10.08 17.64 2.00
C THR A 304 9.39 16.74 3.03
N PRO A 305 9.76 16.80 4.32
CA PRO A 305 9.15 15.94 5.33
C PRO A 305 7.68 16.27 5.56
N LEU A 306 6.90 15.28 6.00
CA LEU A 306 5.56 15.49 6.54
C LEU A 306 5.68 16.20 7.89
N LYS A 307 4.90 17.27 8.09
CA LYS A 307 4.93 18.10 9.32
C LYS A 307 3.73 17.83 10.19
N LEU A 308 3.96 17.14 11.28
CA LEU A 308 2.91 16.75 12.21
C LEU A 308 2.91 17.69 13.42
N SER A 309 1.75 18.22 13.80
CA SER A 309 1.61 19.05 15.01
C SER A 309 1.71 18.24 16.32
N MET A 310 1.71 16.93 16.23
CA MET A 310 1.94 15.94 17.29
C MET A 310 2.38 14.63 16.63
N PRO A 311 3.08 13.69 17.32
CA PRO A 311 3.63 12.48 16.73
C PRO A 311 2.56 11.42 16.41
N VAL A 312 1.54 11.82 15.64
CA VAL A 312 0.38 10.99 15.27
C VAL A 312 0.05 11.15 13.80
N MET A 313 -0.16 10.03 13.12
CA MET A 313 -0.70 9.95 11.77
C MET A 313 -2.02 9.17 11.77
N ILE A 314 -2.84 9.32 10.74
CA ILE A 314 -4.00 8.45 10.53
C ILE A 314 -3.59 7.30 9.63
N ALA A 315 -3.77 6.07 10.13
CA ALA A 315 -3.39 4.84 9.47
C ALA A 315 -4.09 4.63 8.12
N PRO A 316 -3.45 3.94 7.15
CA PRO A 316 -4.03 3.67 5.83
C PRO A 316 -5.37 2.96 5.88
N MET A 317 -6.38 3.55 5.27
CA MET A 317 -7.74 2.99 5.16
C MET A 317 -8.33 3.30 3.79
N SER A 318 -8.56 2.27 2.96
CA SER A 318 -8.93 2.45 1.56
C SER A 318 -10.35 2.95 1.32
N TYR A 319 -10.53 3.81 0.31
CA TYR A 319 -11.83 4.05 -0.30
C TYR A 319 -12.32 2.76 -0.99
N GLY A 320 -13.52 2.34 -0.65
CA GLY A 320 -14.10 1.04 -1.03
C GLY A 320 -14.21 0.09 0.14
N ALA A 321 -13.22 0.01 1.05
CA ALA A 321 -13.42 -0.53 2.39
C ALA A 321 -14.28 0.44 3.23
N LEU A 322 -13.92 1.73 3.22
CA LEU A 322 -14.70 2.83 3.77
C LEU A 322 -15.53 3.51 2.68
N SER A 323 -16.60 4.21 3.07
CA SER A 323 -17.39 5.06 2.20
C SER A 323 -16.64 6.35 1.81
N ARG A 324 -17.07 7.00 0.74
CA ARG A 324 -16.56 8.30 0.31
C ARG A 324 -16.70 9.36 1.42
N SER A 325 -17.88 9.41 2.04
CA SER A 325 -18.18 10.34 3.13
C SER A 325 -17.27 10.14 4.35
N THR A 326 -16.91 8.88 4.66
CA THR A 326 -15.97 8.59 5.76
C THR A 326 -14.56 9.02 5.40
N LYS A 327 -14.10 8.78 4.17
CA LYS A 327 -12.78 9.25 3.73
C LYS A 327 -12.68 10.77 3.78
N GLN A 328 -13.72 11.46 3.35
CA GLN A 328 -13.77 12.92 3.43
C GLN A 328 -13.74 13.42 4.89
N ALA A 329 -14.49 12.79 5.81
CA ALA A 329 -14.47 13.17 7.21
C ALA A 329 -13.09 13.00 7.87
N ILE A 330 -12.40 11.91 7.55
CA ILE A 330 -11.04 11.63 8.02
C ILE A 330 -10.08 12.70 7.51
N ALA A 331 -10.14 13.02 6.21
CA ALA A 331 -9.33 14.06 5.58
C ALA A 331 -9.53 15.44 6.21
N MET A 332 -10.78 15.84 6.41
CA MET A 332 -11.12 17.09 7.11
C MET A 332 -10.57 17.12 8.55
N ALA A 333 -10.67 16.00 9.26
CA ALA A 333 -10.21 15.91 10.66
C ALA A 333 -8.67 15.94 10.73
N SER A 334 -7.95 15.29 9.79
CA SER A 334 -6.49 15.35 9.72
C SER A 334 -5.99 16.76 9.45
N ALA A 335 -6.62 17.47 8.51
CA ALA A 335 -6.33 18.86 8.21
C ALA A 335 -6.59 19.79 9.43
N MET A 336 -7.75 19.66 10.08
CA MET A 336 -8.07 20.42 11.29
C MET A 336 -7.07 20.20 12.43
N SER A 337 -6.43 19.02 12.47
CA SER A 337 -5.48 18.64 13.51
C SER A 337 -4.02 18.84 13.09
N ASN A 338 -3.75 19.27 11.86
CA ASN A 338 -2.42 19.42 11.25
C ASN A 338 -1.58 18.14 11.41
N ILE A 339 -2.13 16.99 10.98
CA ILE A 339 -1.46 15.69 10.93
C ILE A 339 -1.67 15.05 9.55
N ALA A 340 -0.82 14.10 9.21
CA ALA A 340 -0.93 13.40 7.93
C ALA A 340 -1.94 12.24 8.00
N GLU A 341 -2.58 11.95 6.86
CA GLU A 341 -3.37 10.75 6.63
C GLU A 341 -2.86 9.98 5.41
N ASN A 342 -3.42 8.78 5.18
CA ASN A 342 -3.03 7.90 4.10
C ASN A 342 -4.26 7.42 3.29
N THR A 343 -4.12 7.35 1.97
CA THR A 343 -5.22 6.90 1.10
C THR A 343 -5.65 5.47 1.39
N GLY A 344 -4.73 4.64 1.86
CA GLY A 344 -4.87 3.19 1.85
C GLY A 344 -4.86 2.62 0.43
N GLU A 345 -5.00 1.31 0.33
CA GLU A 345 -5.00 0.59 -0.95
C GLU A 345 -6.19 0.97 -1.84
N GLY A 346 -5.98 1.32 -3.09
CA GLY A 346 -7.08 1.41 -4.04
C GLY A 346 -7.37 2.78 -4.65
N GLY A 347 -6.45 3.69 -4.61
CA GLY A 347 -6.51 4.98 -5.30
C GLY A 347 -6.85 6.16 -4.39
N MET A 348 -6.71 7.35 -4.94
CA MET A 348 -6.99 8.64 -4.32
C MET A 348 -8.31 9.18 -4.89
N SER A 349 -9.25 9.56 -4.04
CA SER A 349 -10.43 10.30 -4.49
C SER A 349 -10.20 11.80 -4.34
N ASP A 350 -10.78 12.60 -5.25
CA ASP A 350 -10.69 14.06 -5.17
C ASP A 350 -11.29 14.58 -3.85
N ALA A 351 -12.41 14.01 -3.41
CA ALA A 351 -13.03 14.41 -2.13
C ALA A 351 -12.10 14.25 -0.92
N GLN A 352 -11.22 13.25 -0.93
CA GLN A 352 -10.21 13.07 0.10
C GLN A 352 -9.06 14.05 -0.10
N ARG A 353 -8.50 14.13 -1.32
CA ARG A 353 -7.34 14.99 -1.60
C ARG A 353 -7.63 16.47 -1.31
N ASP A 354 -8.80 16.94 -1.72
CA ASP A 354 -9.19 18.34 -1.56
C ASP A 354 -9.45 18.73 -0.08
N ALA A 355 -9.76 17.74 0.76
CA ALA A 355 -10.02 17.95 2.18
C ALA A 355 -8.77 17.74 3.08
N ALA A 356 -7.74 17.06 2.62
CA ALA A 356 -6.52 16.77 3.37
C ALA A 356 -5.43 17.81 3.12
N ASP A 357 -4.71 18.22 4.18
CA ASP A 357 -3.51 19.05 4.04
C ASP A 357 -2.30 18.20 3.63
N GLN A 358 -2.09 17.07 4.30
CA GLN A 358 -0.98 16.15 4.04
C GLN A 358 -1.52 14.73 3.82
N LEU A 359 -1.31 14.20 2.61
CA LEU A 359 -1.86 12.92 2.17
C LEU A 359 -0.77 12.01 1.61
N VAL A 360 -0.57 10.86 2.24
CA VAL A 360 0.29 9.78 1.73
C VAL A 360 -0.50 8.92 0.76
N PHE A 361 0.06 8.68 -0.42
CA PHE A 361 -0.56 7.86 -1.47
C PHE A 361 0.04 6.46 -1.48
N GLN A 362 -0.80 5.44 -1.24
CA GLN A 362 -0.38 4.05 -1.07
C GLN A 362 -0.44 3.24 -2.37
N MET A 363 0.65 2.54 -2.68
CA MET A 363 0.80 1.62 -3.81
C MET A 363 0.58 0.17 -3.40
N LEU A 364 -0.42 -0.49 -3.99
CA LEU A 364 -0.72 -1.91 -3.81
C LEU A 364 -0.16 -2.76 -4.95
N GLY A 365 0.08 -4.06 -4.74
CA GLY A 365 0.53 -5.00 -5.77
C GLY A 365 -0.33 -5.05 -7.05
N GLY A 366 -1.63 -4.81 -6.95
CA GLY A 366 -2.55 -4.68 -8.10
C GLY A 366 -2.52 -3.34 -8.83
N ARG A 367 -1.73 -2.37 -8.37
CA ARG A 367 -1.66 -1.01 -8.92
C ARG A 367 -3.04 -0.35 -9.09
N LEU A 368 -3.95 -0.62 -8.15
CA LEU A 368 -5.32 -0.12 -8.19
C LEU A 368 -5.32 1.38 -7.89
N GLY A 369 -5.82 2.17 -8.82
CA GLY A 369 -5.81 3.63 -8.72
C GLY A 369 -4.45 4.30 -8.80
N TRP A 370 -3.36 3.56 -8.87
CA TRP A 370 -2.00 4.08 -8.91
C TRP A 370 -1.71 4.78 -10.24
N ASN A 371 -1.36 6.05 -10.24
CA ASN A 371 -1.10 6.85 -11.43
C ASN A 371 -0.24 8.07 -11.13
N ILE A 372 0.40 8.62 -12.17
CA ILE A 372 1.34 9.75 -12.05
C ILE A 372 0.67 11.04 -11.56
N HIS A 373 -0.58 11.31 -11.96
CA HIS A 373 -1.26 12.55 -11.61
C HIS A 373 -1.53 12.65 -10.11
N ASP A 374 -2.00 11.55 -9.50
CA ASP A 374 -2.22 11.48 -8.05
C ASP A 374 -0.89 11.45 -7.28
N MET A 375 0.16 10.81 -7.82
CA MET A 375 1.50 10.86 -7.23
C MET A 375 2.03 12.28 -7.14
N GLN A 376 1.81 13.10 -8.19
CA GLN A 376 2.24 14.50 -8.20
C GLN A 376 1.45 15.38 -7.22
N ARG A 377 0.24 14.97 -6.82
CA ARG A 377 -0.61 15.66 -5.84
C ARG A 377 -0.38 15.17 -4.40
N ALA A 378 0.32 14.06 -4.22
CA ALA A 378 0.58 13.48 -2.91
C ALA A 378 1.70 14.22 -2.17
N ASP A 379 1.68 14.15 -0.83
CA ASP A 379 2.69 14.69 0.07
C ASP A 379 3.67 13.61 0.57
N GLY A 380 3.35 12.34 0.33
CA GLY A 380 4.19 11.17 0.57
C GLY A 380 3.74 10.01 -0.30
N LEU A 381 4.62 9.05 -0.55
CA LEU A 381 4.30 7.79 -1.23
C LEU A 381 4.58 6.63 -0.30
N GLU A 382 3.75 5.58 -0.37
CA GLU A 382 3.93 4.38 0.44
C GLU A 382 3.81 3.11 -0.39
N ILE A 383 4.78 2.21 -0.27
CA ILE A 383 4.69 0.85 -0.82
C ILE A 383 4.05 -0.06 0.21
N TYR A 384 2.88 -0.62 -0.10
CA TYR A 384 2.22 -1.59 0.74
C TYR A 384 2.78 -3.00 0.49
N ILE A 385 3.47 -3.59 1.45
CA ILE A 385 3.91 -4.99 1.42
C ILE A 385 2.94 -5.87 2.20
N SER A 386 2.57 -5.46 3.42
CA SER A 386 1.65 -6.20 4.28
C SER A 386 1.04 -5.33 5.38
N GLN A 387 0.19 -5.91 6.20
CA GLN A 387 -0.39 -5.28 7.39
C GLN A 387 -0.66 -6.32 8.49
N GLY A 388 -0.79 -5.88 9.75
CA GLY A 388 -0.90 -6.75 10.91
C GLY A 388 -2.09 -7.72 10.88
N ALA A 389 -3.27 -7.27 10.43
CA ALA A 389 -4.48 -8.09 10.45
C ALA A 389 -4.62 -9.08 9.27
N LYS A 390 -3.87 -8.91 8.18
CA LYS A 390 -3.92 -9.82 7.01
C LYS A 390 -2.55 -9.95 6.31
N PRO A 391 -1.51 -10.37 7.00
CA PRO A 391 -0.20 -10.56 6.38
C PRO A 391 -0.27 -11.61 5.27
N GLY A 392 0.37 -11.33 4.11
CA GLY A 392 0.44 -12.23 2.97
C GLY A 392 -0.84 -12.33 2.10
N PHE A 393 -1.84 -11.51 2.37
CA PHE A 393 -3.04 -11.41 1.53
C PHE A 393 -3.07 -10.09 0.78
N GLY A 394 -3.35 -10.13 -0.52
CA GLY A 394 -3.58 -8.95 -1.32
C GLY A 394 -4.92 -8.26 -0.99
N GLY A 395 -5.18 -7.12 -1.64
CA GLY A 395 -6.45 -6.41 -1.51
C GLY A 395 -7.62 -7.25 -2.01
N GLN A 396 -8.73 -7.17 -1.30
CA GLN A 396 -9.97 -7.90 -1.61
C GLN A 396 -11.16 -6.96 -1.42
N LEU A 397 -12.04 -6.89 -2.42
CA LEU A 397 -13.28 -6.14 -2.34
C LEU A 397 -14.38 -6.90 -3.07
N MET A 398 -15.56 -7.01 -2.46
CA MET A 398 -16.70 -7.71 -3.06
C MET A 398 -17.27 -6.94 -4.24
N ALA A 399 -17.73 -7.64 -5.27
CA ALA A 399 -18.36 -7.11 -6.47
C ALA A 399 -19.38 -6.01 -6.19
N LYS A 400 -20.26 -6.21 -5.23
CA LYS A 400 -21.31 -5.24 -4.84
C LYS A 400 -20.77 -3.93 -4.23
N LYS A 401 -19.51 -3.90 -3.82
CA LYS A 401 -18.82 -2.69 -3.34
C LYS A 401 -18.04 -1.98 -4.45
N VAL A 402 -17.87 -2.62 -5.61
CA VAL A 402 -17.20 -2.04 -6.77
C VAL A 402 -18.21 -1.25 -7.59
N THR A 403 -18.50 -0.03 -7.15
CA THR A 403 -19.36 0.93 -7.85
C THR A 403 -18.67 1.49 -9.09
N LYS A 404 -19.42 2.17 -9.96
CA LYS A 404 -18.86 2.83 -11.15
C LYS A 404 -17.72 3.78 -10.79
N GLU A 405 -17.91 4.66 -9.80
CA GLU A 405 -16.86 5.59 -9.34
C GLU A 405 -15.59 4.87 -8.87
N LEU A 406 -15.74 3.81 -8.06
CA LEU A 406 -14.61 3.00 -7.61
C LEU A 406 -13.92 2.27 -8.76
N ALA A 407 -14.69 1.78 -9.72
CA ALA A 407 -14.17 1.12 -10.91
C ALA A 407 -13.31 2.08 -11.75
N GLU A 408 -13.78 3.31 -11.94
CA GLU A 408 -13.06 4.38 -12.66
C GLU A 408 -11.76 4.77 -11.92
N ILE A 409 -11.81 5.06 -10.61
CA ILE A 409 -10.62 5.40 -9.80
C ILE A 409 -9.59 4.26 -9.87
N ARG A 410 -10.03 3.02 -9.70
CA ARG A 410 -9.14 1.85 -9.63
C ARG A 410 -8.67 1.35 -11.00
N GLY A 411 -9.31 1.74 -12.08
CA GLY A 411 -9.07 1.26 -13.44
C GLY A 411 -9.43 -0.23 -13.58
N ILE A 412 -10.63 -0.62 -13.16
CA ILE A 412 -11.12 -2.00 -13.18
C ILE A 412 -12.57 -2.04 -13.65
N PRO A 413 -13.08 -3.18 -14.13
CA PRO A 413 -14.50 -3.31 -14.46
C PRO A 413 -15.40 -3.15 -13.23
N GLU A 414 -16.57 -2.53 -13.40
CA GLU A 414 -17.60 -2.41 -12.38
C GLU A 414 -18.20 -3.78 -12.02
N GLY A 415 -18.59 -3.98 -10.76
CA GLY A 415 -19.39 -5.13 -10.33
C GLY A 415 -18.68 -6.47 -10.33
N ILE A 416 -17.36 -6.50 -10.33
CA ILE A 416 -16.55 -7.73 -10.20
C ILE A 416 -15.93 -7.85 -8.81
N ASP A 417 -15.75 -9.09 -8.32
CA ASP A 417 -14.94 -9.32 -7.12
C ASP A 417 -13.50 -8.93 -7.37
N LEU A 418 -13.01 -7.91 -6.66
CA LEU A 418 -11.66 -7.43 -6.78
C LEU A 418 -10.70 -8.32 -5.97
N ARG A 419 -9.64 -8.74 -6.61
CA ARG A 419 -8.46 -9.33 -5.99
C ARG A 419 -7.22 -8.67 -6.55
N SER A 420 -6.26 -8.38 -5.71
CA SER A 420 -4.92 -7.99 -6.13
C SER A 420 -3.92 -9.12 -5.80
N PRO A 421 -2.80 -9.21 -6.54
CA PRO A 421 -1.74 -10.13 -6.16
C PRO A 421 -1.26 -9.82 -4.73
N SER A 422 -0.83 -10.85 -4.01
CA SER A 422 -0.22 -10.71 -2.68
C SER A 422 1.21 -10.16 -2.74
N ARG A 423 1.82 -10.16 -3.92
CA ARG A 423 3.15 -9.62 -4.18
C ARG A 423 3.08 -8.57 -5.27
N HIS A 424 3.97 -7.62 -5.22
CA HIS A 424 4.13 -6.67 -6.32
C HIS A 424 4.65 -7.37 -7.58
N PRO A 425 4.19 -6.99 -8.78
CA PRO A 425 4.56 -7.63 -10.03
C PRO A 425 6.06 -7.55 -10.34
N ASP A 426 6.68 -6.50 -9.89
CA ASP A 426 8.04 -6.04 -10.18
C ASP A 426 9.01 -6.22 -9.00
N ILE A 427 8.55 -6.80 -7.88
CA ILE A 427 9.36 -7.05 -6.68
C ILE A 427 9.42 -8.56 -6.45
N LEU A 428 10.51 -9.19 -6.86
CA LEU A 428 10.79 -10.62 -6.65
C LEU A 428 11.69 -10.85 -5.45
N GLY A 429 12.54 -9.88 -5.14
CA GLY A 429 13.48 -9.89 -4.04
C GLY A 429 13.73 -8.49 -3.49
N ALA A 430 14.54 -8.39 -2.46
CA ALA A 430 14.88 -7.12 -1.81
C ALA A 430 15.55 -6.13 -2.78
N ASP A 431 16.44 -6.62 -3.65
CA ASP A 431 17.17 -5.75 -4.59
C ASP A 431 16.24 -5.04 -5.60
N ASP A 432 15.06 -5.59 -5.88
CA ASP A 432 14.08 -4.94 -6.77
C ASP A 432 13.39 -3.75 -6.10
N LEU A 433 13.31 -3.73 -4.76
CA LEU A 433 12.73 -2.61 -4.00
C LEU A 433 13.56 -1.33 -4.16
N VAL A 434 14.89 -1.42 -4.14
CA VAL A 434 15.78 -0.27 -4.38
C VAL A 434 15.43 0.39 -5.71
N ILE A 435 15.28 -0.42 -6.78
CA ILE A 435 14.97 0.06 -8.12
C ILE A 435 13.57 0.72 -8.13
N LYS A 436 12.58 0.14 -7.43
CA LYS A 436 11.24 0.71 -7.36
C LYS A 436 11.20 2.00 -6.54
N VAL A 437 11.89 2.09 -5.41
CA VAL A 437 11.98 3.31 -4.61
C VAL A 437 12.59 4.45 -5.44
N GLU A 438 13.63 4.16 -6.22
CA GLU A 438 14.25 5.15 -7.11
C GLU A 438 13.30 5.60 -8.22
N GLU A 439 12.52 4.68 -8.84
CA GLU A 439 11.49 5.04 -9.81
C GLU A 439 10.46 6.02 -9.23
N LEU A 440 9.99 5.78 -8.00
CA LEU A 440 9.00 6.64 -7.33
C LEU A 440 9.58 8.03 -7.01
N ARG A 441 10.84 8.07 -6.60
CA ARG A 441 11.55 9.34 -6.39
C ARG A 441 11.71 10.13 -7.68
N GLU A 442 12.14 9.47 -8.76
CA GLU A 442 12.24 10.08 -10.08
C GLU A 442 10.88 10.63 -10.56
N ALA A 443 9.81 9.86 -10.41
CA ALA A 443 8.46 10.25 -10.84
C ALA A 443 7.94 11.50 -10.11
N THR A 444 8.37 11.73 -8.87
CA THR A 444 7.99 12.91 -8.07
C THR A 444 9.06 14.00 -8.02
N GLY A 445 10.17 13.82 -8.74
CA GLY A 445 11.32 14.74 -8.69
C GLY A 445 11.94 14.83 -7.30
N TYR A 446 11.96 13.74 -6.54
CA TYR A 446 12.46 13.65 -5.15
C TYR A 446 11.76 14.61 -4.17
N ARG A 447 10.57 15.08 -4.51
CA ARG A 447 9.83 16.10 -3.73
C ARG A 447 9.26 15.55 -2.42
N VAL A 448 8.79 14.30 -2.42
CA VAL A 448 8.06 13.68 -1.30
C VAL A 448 8.79 12.46 -0.74
N PRO A 449 8.63 12.15 0.56
CA PRO A 449 9.18 10.94 1.15
C PRO A 449 8.55 9.68 0.56
N VAL A 450 9.32 8.59 0.52
CA VAL A 450 8.88 7.26 0.10
C VAL A 450 9.00 6.30 1.28
N SER A 451 7.88 5.75 1.72
CA SER A 451 7.80 4.82 2.85
C SER A 451 7.38 3.41 2.44
N VAL A 452 7.48 2.48 3.37
CA VAL A 452 6.97 1.12 3.23
C VAL A 452 6.09 0.74 4.41
N LYS A 453 4.96 0.07 4.12
CA LYS A 453 4.10 -0.52 5.15
C LYS A 453 4.35 -2.02 5.29
N LEU A 454 4.68 -2.43 6.51
CA LEU A 454 5.02 -3.81 6.88
C LEU A 454 4.07 -4.32 7.98
N GLY A 455 3.54 -5.53 7.83
CA GLY A 455 2.95 -6.26 8.95
C GLY A 455 4.05 -6.94 9.76
N ALA A 456 3.95 -6.91 11.09
CA ALA A 456 4.96 -7.45 11.98
C ALA A 456 5.06 -8.99 11.89
N GLY A 457 5.92 -9.46 10.99
CA GLY A 457 6.25 -10.86 10.75
C GLY A 457 7.71 -11.15 11.08
N ARG A 458 8.60 -11.06 10.09
CA ARG A 458 10.06 -11.17 10.23
C ARG A 458 10.67 -9.77 10.38
N VAL A 459 10.28 -9.07 11.45
CA VAL A 459 10.57 -7.65 11.62
C VAL A 459 12.05 -7.33 11.47
N ARG A 460 12.94 -8.15 12.08
CA ARG A 460 14.40 -7.89 12.02
C ARG A 460 14.94 -7.89 10.58
N ASP A 461 14.53 -8.85 9.76
CA ASP A 461 14.95 -8.94 8.36
C ASP A 461 14.32 -7.81 7.53
N ASP A 462 13.02 -7.59 7.70
CA ASP A 462 12.24 -6.61 6.94
C ASP A 462 12.74 -5.17 7.20
N ILE A 463 13.09 -4.83 8.43
CA ILE A 463 13.64 -3.51 8.79
C ILE A 463 15.04 -3.29 8.19
N LYS A 464 15.91 -4.32 8.21
CA LYS A 464 17.23 -4.24 7.57
C LYS A 464 17.12 -4.04 6.06
N ILE A 465 16.16 -4.73 5.43
CA ILE A 465 15.83 -4.56 4.01
C ILE A 465 15.33 -3.13 3.77
N ALA A 466 14.37 -2.66 4.54
CA ALA A 466 13.81 -1.31 4.38
C ALA A 466 14.89 -0.21 4.51
N TYR A 467 15.82 -0.36 5.45
CA TYR A 467 16.96 0.55 5.58
C TYR A 467 17.89 0.51 4.36
N LYS A 468 18.28 -0.71 3.92
CA LYS A 468 19.13 -0.93 2.74
C LYS A 468 18.51 -0.34 1.48
N ASP A 469 17.19 -0.48 1.33
CA ASP A 469 16.45 -0.08 0.14
C ASP A 469 16.14 1.42 0.11
N GLY A 470 16.53 2.14 1.17
CA GLY A 470 16.54 3.59 1.21
C GLY A 470 15.15 4.19 1.44
N PHE A 471 14.25 3.54 2.15
CA PHE A 471 12.99 4.17 2.57
C PHE A 471 13.23 5.30 3.57
N ASP A 472 12.40 6.33 3.51
CA ASP A 472 12.44 7.45 4.46
C ASP A 472 11.92 7.03 5.83
N PHE A 473 10.83 6.26 5.87
CA PHE A 473 10.26 5.68 7.10
C PHE A 473 9.53 4.37 6.84
N VAL A 474 9.25 3.63 7.92
CA VAL A 474 8.48 2.39 7.90
C VAL A 474 7.22 2.54 8.73
N GLU A 475 6.05 2.23 8.15
CA GLU A 475 4.82 1.98 8.89
C GLU A 475 4.79 0.52 9.36
N LEU A 476 5.09 0.27 10.63
CA LEU A 476 5.15 -1.07 11.23
C LEU A 476 3.84 -1.41 11.94
N ASP A 477 3.09 -2.36 11.37
CA ASP A 477 1.74 -2.74 11.82
C ASP A 477 1.77 -4.06 12.60
N GLY A 478 1.60 -3.98 13.92
CA GLY A 478 1.57 -5.12 14.81
C GLY A 478 0.31 -5.98 14.68
N MET A 479 0.34 -7.17 15.27
CA MET A 479 -0.73 -8.17 15.20
C MET A 479 -2.08 -7.68 15.76
N GLN A 480 -2.10 -6.66 16.62
CA GLN A 480 -3.33 -6.01 17.11
C GLN A 480 -3.98 -5.07 16.06
N GLY A 481 -3.40 -4.93 14.87
CA GLY A 481 -4.00 -4.20 13.76
C GLY A 481 -5.37 -4.74 13.35
N SER A 482 -6.14 -3.95 12.61
CA SER A 482 -7.45 -4.35 12.10
C SER A 482 -7.60 -4.14 10.60
N THR A 483 -8.65 -4.71 10.03
CA THR A 483 -8.94 -4.60 8.59
C THR A 483 -10.45 -4.62 8.34
N GLY A 484 -10.89 -4.07 7.19
CA GLY A 484 -12.29 -4.15 6.76
C GLY A 484 -12.73 -5.56 6.37
N ALA A 485 -11.80 -6.38 5.87
CA ALA A 485 -12.05 -7.78 5.51
C ALA A 485 -10.74 -8.57 5.56
N GLY A 486 -10.72 -9.67 6.29
CA GLY A 486 -9.56 -10.57 6.40
C GLY A 486 -9.95 -11.97 6.85
N GLY A 487 -9.09 -12.96 6.59
CA GLY A 487 -9.25 -14.32 7.14
C GLY A 487 -9.08 -14.31 8.65
N ALA A 488 -10.02 -14.91 9.37
CA ALA A 488 -10.01 -14.93 10.83
C ALA A 488 -8.73 -15.59 11.37
N GLU A 489 -8.29 -16.69 10.75
CA GLU A 489 -7.09 -17.42 11.13
C GLU A 489 -5.83 -16.57 11.03
N VAL A 490 -5.73 -15.77 9.96
CA VAL A 490 -4.57 -14.91 9.74
C VAL A 490 -4.51 -13.81 10.79
N ALA A 491 -5.66 -13.17 11.04
CA ALA A 491 -5.74 -12.11 12.06
C ALA A 491 -5.47 -12.59 13.48
N GLU A 492 -5.72 -13.88 13.78
CA GLU A 492 -5.54 -14.45 15.13
C GLU A 492 -4.15 -15.06 15.37
N TYR A 493 -3.48 -15.56 14.32
CA TYR A 493 -2.35 -16.47 14.51
C TYR A 493 -1.09 -16.11 13.69
N VAL A 494 -1.14 -15.06 12.88
CA VAL A 494 0.01 -14.66 12.05
C VAL A 494 0.50 -13.28 12.43
N GLY A 495 1.79 -13.18 12.74
CA GLY A 495 2.43 -11.95 13.19
C GLY A 495 2.86 -12.00 14.65
N ILE A 496 3.39 -10.88 15.14
CA ILE A 496 3.81 -10.68 16.53
C ILE A 496 3.12 -9.45 17.15
N PRO A 497 3.01 -9.39 18.49
CA PRO A 497 2.44 -8.23 19.17
C PRO A 497 3.14 -6.91 18.85
N THR A 498 2.39 -5.82 18.81
CA THR A 498 2.90 -4.47 18.48
C THR A 498 4.08 -4.05 19.35
N ILE A 499 4.05 -4.35 20.66
CA ILE A 499 5.15 -4.03 21.59
C ILE A 499 6.41 -4.87 21.33
N ALA A 500 6.29 -6.09 20.84
CA ALA A 500 7.41 -6.92 20.40
C ALA A 500 7.98 -6.40 19.09
N ALA A 501 7.11 -6.00 18.15
CA ALA A 501 7.51 -5.54 16.83
C ALA A 501 8.44 -4.32 16.88
N ILE A 502 8.12 -3.31 17.70
CA ILE A 502 8.99 -2.13 17.84
C ILE A 502 10.34 -2.51 18.47
N THR A 503 10.37 -3.43 19.42
CA THR A 503 11.61 -3.88 20.04
C THR A 503 12.52 -4.57 19.03
N GLU A 504 11.99 -5.51 18.25
CA GLU A 504 12.74 -6.19 17.18
C GLU A 504 13.23 -5.22 16.10
N ALA A 505 12.43 -4.21 15.76
CA ALA A 505 12.79 -3.20 14.76
C ALA A 505 14.02 -2.39 15.22
N LEU A 506 14.03 -1.95 16.47
CA LEU A 506 15.14 -1.17 17.02
C LEU A 506 16.41 -2.00 17.20
N GLU A 507 16.30 -3.24 17.69
CA GLU A 507 17.42 -4.18 17.77
C GLU A 507 18.01 -4.44 16.36
N ALA A 508 17.17 -4.55 15.32
CA ALA A 508 17.63 -4.72 13.96
C ALA A 508 18.42 -3.51 13.44
N LEU A 509 17.98 -2.29 13.76
CA LEU A 509 18.70 -1.05 13.41
C LEU A 509 20.02 -0.91 14.18
N GLU A 510 20.05 -1.33 15.46
CA GLU A 510 21.29 -1.35 16.25
C GLU A 510 22.32 -2.33 15.67
N GLU A 511 21.89 -3.55 15.27
CA GLU A 511 22.78 -4.57 14.66
C GLU A 511 23.49 -4.12 13.39
N ILE A 512 22.94 -3.14 12.67
CA ILE A 512 23.49 -2.62 11.41
C ILE A 512 24.00 -1.18 11.51
N ASP A 513 24.21 -0.67 12.74
CA ASP A 513 24.64 0.72 13.01
C ASP A 513 23.74 1.79 12.35
N ALA A 514 22.43 1.53 12.29
CA ALA A 514 21.43 2.38 11.65
C ALA A 514 20.44 3.03 12.63
N THR A 515 20.70 3.00 13.92
CA THR A 515 19.86 3.64 14.94
C THR A 515 19.68 5.13 14.64
N GLY A 516 18.41 5.58 14.58
CA GLY A 516 18.05 6.95 14.22
C GLY A 516 18.18 7.30 12.73
N LYS A 517 18.52 6.32 11.87
CA LYS A 517 18.65 6.51 10.42
C LYS A 517 17.47 5.96 9.61
N LEU A 518 16.49 5.37 10.24
CA LEU A 518 15.21 4.96 9.67
C LEU A 518 14.14 5.22 10.71
N GLU A 519 13.14 5.98 10.35
CA GLU A 519 12.03 6.32 11.24
C GLU A 519 11.00 5.20 11.27
N ILE A 520 10.51 4.82 12.46
CA ILE A 520 9.48 3.80 12.64
C ILE A 520 8.18 4.46 13.09
N ILE A 521 7.16 4.39 12.26
CA ILE A 521 5.79 4.79 12.61
C ILE A 521 5.06 3.53 13.08
N LEU A 522 4.80 3.43 14.37
CA LEU A 522 4.22 2.24 14.97
C LEU A 522 2.70 2.27 14.89
N MET A 523 2.10 1.17 14.46
CA MET A 523 0.65 0.98 14.44
C MET A 523 0.25 -0.43 14.86
N GLY A 524 -1.04 -0.66 15.00
CA GLY A 524 -1.61 -1.93 15.46
C GLY A 524 -2.14 -1.84 16.88
N GLY A 525 -3.43 -1.49 17.04
CA GLY A 525 -4.12 -1.43 18.31
C GLY A 525 -3.94 -0.15 19.12
N MET A 526 -3.50 0.95 18.52
CA MET A 526 -3.40 2.26 19.18
C MET A 526 -4.78 2.81 19.54
N ARG A 527 -5.01 3.11 20.83
CA ARG A 527 -6.33 3.47 21.37
C ARG A 527 -6.43 4.91 21.83
N ASP A 528 -5.37 5.40 22.48
CA ASP A 528 -5.34 6.69 23.16
C ASP A 528 -3.92 7.28 23.23
N GLY A 529 -3.78 8.47 23.82
CA GLY A 529 -2.49 9.14 23.99
C GLY A 529 -1.53 8.37 24.92
N ILE A 530 -2.04 7.48 25.77
CA ILE A 530 -1.23 6.66 26.67
C ILE A 530 -0.44 5.63 25.86
N ASP A 531 -1.11 4.94 24.93
CA ASP A 531 -0.47 3.99 24.02
C ASP A 531 0.59 4.68 23.15
N ILE A 532 0.29 5.92 22.69
CA ILE A 532 1.20 6.71 21.88
C ILE A 532 2.46 7.08 22.67
N VAL A 533 2.33 7.64 23.88
CA VAL A 533 3.51 7.99 24.71
C VAL A 533 4.35 6.76 25.02
N LYS A 534 3.73 5.61 25.31
CA LYS A 534 4.44 4.34 25.49
C LYS A 534 5.17 3.88 24.25
N SER A 535 4.55 4.05 23.05
CA SER A 535 5.19 3.68 21.78
C SER A 535 6.42 4.56 21.49
N LEU A 536 6.31 5.87 21.75
CA LEU A 536 7.44 6.81 21.63
C LEU A 536 8.55 6.48 22.62
N ALA A 537 8.20 6.22 23.89
CA ALA A 537 9.17 5.82 24.90
C ALA A 537 9.82 4.46 24.61
N LEU A 538 9.15 3.54 23.91
CA LEU A 538 9.75 2.32 23.36
C LEU A 538 10.71 2.59 22.20
N GLY A 539 10.64 3.76 21.56
CA GLY A 539 11.55 4.21 20.51
C GLY A 539 10.90 4.38 19.12
N ALA A 540 9.57 4.36 19.01
CA ALA A 540 8.89 4.76 17.79
C ALA A 540 9.08 6.26 17.54
N HIS A 541 9.18 6.68 16.26
CA HIS A 541 9.27 8.08 15.87
C HIS A 541 7.90 8.79 15.94
N ALA A 542 6.86 8.10 15.52
CA ALA A 542 5.46 8.50 15.68
C ALA A 542 4.56 7.25 15.77
N ALA A 543 3.27 7.45 15.99
CA ALA A 543 2.27 6.38 15.98
C ALA A 543 1.17 6.65 14.95
N ALA A 544 0.55 5.58 14.42
CA ALA A 544 -0.61 5.74 13.55
C ALA A 544 -1.87 5.10 14.14
N VAL A 545 -2.98 5.86 14.10
CA VAL A 545 -4.28 5.51 14.65
C VAL A 545 -5.27 5.16 13.53
N GLY A 546 -5.98 4.04 13.64
CA GLY A 546 -6.95 3.58 12.64
C GLY A 546 -8.33 3.31 13.23
N THR A 547 -8.50 2.18 13.90
CA THR A 547 -9.79 1.76 14.48
C THR A 547 -10.35 2.78 15.46
N SER A 548 -9.50 3.40 16.28
CA SER A 548 -9.91 4.44 17.22
C SER A 548 -10.48 5.69 16.53
N VAL A 549 -9.93 6.09 15.39
CA VAL A 549 -10.48 7.16 14.53
C VAL A 549 -11.86 6.78 14.00
N LEU A 550 -12.04 5.54 13.55
CA LEU A 550 -13.37 5.08 13.09
C LEU A 550 -14.40 5.07 14.23
N ILE A 551 -14.01 4.65 15.43
CA ILE A 551 -14.88 4.67 16.63
C ILE A 551 -15.24 6.12 16.98
N ALA A 552 -14.27 7.04 16.97
CA ALA A 552 -14.52 8.47 17.18
C ALA A 552 -15.47 9.06 16.12
N GLY A 553 -15.42 8.57 14.89
CA GLY A 553 -16.31 8.89 13.78
C GLY A 553 -17.61 8.07 13.74
N GLY A 554 -18.03 7.45 14.86
CA GLY A 554 -19.32 6.78 14.99
C GLY A 554 -19.35 5.27 14.66
N CYS A 555 -18.22 4.61 14.55
CA CYS A 555 -18.19 3.14 14.40
C CYS A 555 -18.63 2.45 15.70
N ILE A 556 -19.57 1.52 15.60
CA ILE A 556 -20.08 0.75 16.73
C ILE A 556 -19.39 -0.61 16.94
N ALA A 557 -18.27 -0.84 16.27
CA ALA A 557 -17.48 -2.07 16.37
C ALA A 557 -18.26 -3.38 16.14
N CYS A 558 -19.24 -3.38 15.25
CA CYS A 558 -20.10 -4.55 14.97
C CYS A 558 -19.40 -5.66 14.16
N MET A 559 -18.15 -5.48 13.73
CA MET A 559 -17.30 -6.41 12.97
C MET A 559 -17.88 -6.87 11.61
N GLN A 560 -18.88 -6.17 11.06
CA GLN A 560 -19.59 -6.52 9.81
C GLN A 560 -19.09 -5.72 8.60
N CYS A 561 -17.88 -5.13 8.66
CA CYS A 561 -17.32 -4.30 7.59
C CYS A 561 -17.23 -5.03 6.25
N HIS A 562 -16.93 -6.34 6.28
CA HIS A 562 -16.76 -7.18 5.08
C HIS A 562 -18.07 -7.35 4.28
N VAL A 563 -19.24 -7.30 4.93
CA VAL A 563 -20.54 -7.49 4.24
C VAL A 563 -21.04 -6.24 3.50
N GLY A 564 -20.43 -5.08 3.72
CA GLY A 564 -20.80 -3.83 3.05
C GLY A 564 -22.15 -3.23 3.50
N GLN A 565 -22.76 -3.73 4.56
CA GLN A 565 -24.03 -3.26 5.14
C GLN A 565 -23.81 -2.55 6.47
N CYS A 566 -22.86 -1.63 6.49
CA CYS A 566 -22.55 -0.86 7.68
C CYS A 566 -23.71 0.04 8.07
N VAL A 567 -24.28 -0.20 9.26
CA VAL A 567 -25.45 0.54 9.75
C VAL A 567 -25.18 2.02 10.03
N THR A 568 -23.91 2.39 10.27
CA THR A 568 -23.47 3.76 10.51
C THR A 568 -22.99 4.49 9.24
N GLY A 569 -22.95 3.80 8.07
CA GLY A 569 -22.52 4.40 6.81
C GLY A 569 -21.00 4.43 6.58
N ILE A 570 -20.21 3.93 7.53
CA ILE A 570 -18.73 4.01 7.48
C ILE A 570 -18.13 3.05 6.45
N ALA A 571 -18.46 1.76 6.53
CA ALA A 571 -17.83 0.70 5.73
C ALA A 571 -18.80 0.14 4.67
N THR A 572 -19.40 1.00 3.89
CA THR A 572 -20.39 0.67 2.86
C THR A 572 -20.13 1.43 1.57
N GLN A 573 -20.69 0.93 0.46
CA GLN A 573 -20.80 1.64 -0.81
C GLN A 573 -22.29 1.76 -1.24
N ASP A 574 -23.21 1.40 -0.35
CA ASP A 574 -24.66 1.58 -0.55
C ASP A 574 -25.04 3.03 -0.20
N PRO A 575 -25.56 3.81 -1.16
CA PRO A 575 -25.94 5.22 -0.94
C PRO A 575 -26.97 5.40 0.18
N GLU A 576 -27.88 4.42 0.38
CA GLU A 576 -28.90 4.49 1.43
C GLU A 576 -28.30 4.33 2.84
N HIS A 577 -27.22 3.60 2.97
CA HIS A 577 -26.47 3.50 4.23
C HIS A 577 -25.53 4.68 4.40
N GLU A 578 -24.82 5.07 3.33
CA GLU A 578 -23.81 6.14 3.37
C GLU A 578 -24.42 7.50 3.73
N LYS A 579 -25.60 7.84 3.23
CA LYS A 579 -26.27 9.13 3.53
C LYS A 579 -26.54 9.38 5.03
N ARG A 580 -26.43 8.34 5.87
CA ARG A 580 -26.53 8.47 7.34
C ARG A 580 -25.28 9.08 7.95
N TYR A 581 -24.14 8.94 7.29
CA TYR A 581 -22.86 9.49 7.71
C TYR A 581 -22.73 10.94 7.25
N LYS A 582 -22.44 11.86 8.17
CA LYS A 582 -22.35 13.30 7.90
C LYS A 582 -20.89 13.74 8.04
N PRO A 583 -20.15 13.92 6.91
CA PRO A 583 -18.71 14.17 6.96
C PRO A 583 -18.32 15.33 7.87
N GLU A 584 -19.03 16.46 7.79
CA GLU A 584 -18.72 17.67 8.55
C GLU A 584 -18.97 17.52 10.06
N VAL A 585 -19.89 16.64 10.45
CA VAL A 585 -20.18 16.34 11.86
C VAL A 585 -19.12 15.39 12.41
N GLU A 586 -18.89 14.31 11.68
CA GLU A 586 -17.97 13.26 12.14
C GLU A 586 -16.50 13.71 12.06
N ALA A 587 -16.14 14.57 11.11
CA ALA A 587 -14.84 15.23 11.10
C ALA A 587 -14.55 16.00 12.41
N LYS A 588 -15.55 16.71 12.94
CA LYS A 588 -15.43 17.42 14.23
C LYS A 588 -15.30 16.45 15.40
N ASN A 589 -16.01 15.32 15.37
CA ASN A 589 -15.89 14.29 16.41
C ASN A 589 -14.51 13.64 16.41
N ILE A 590 -14.01 13.28 15.21
CA ILE A 590 -12.65 12.76 15.03
C ILE A 590 -11.61 13.79 15.47
N HIS A 591 -11.74 15.06 15.06
CA HIS A 591 -10.83 16.13 15.47
C HIS A 591 -10.82 16.30 17.00
N ARG A 592 -11.98 16.29 17.67
CA ARG A 592 -12.02 16.35 19.15
C ARG A 592 -11.34 15.18 19.81
N TYR A 593 -11.45 13.98 19.25
CA TYR A 593 -10.71 12.83 19.71
C TYR A 593 -9.19 13.05 19.55
N LEU A 594 -8.73 13.53 18.40
CA LEU A 594 -7.33 13.85 18.14
C LEU A 594 -6.79 14.93 19.09
N GLU A 595 -7.61 15.96 19.41
CA GLU A 595 -7.24 16.95 20.43
C GLU A 595 -7.18 16.34 21.84
N GLY A 596 -8.03 15.34 22.13
CA GLY A 596 -7.93 14.55 23.36
C GLY A 596 -6.62 13.76 23.44
N LEU A 597 -6.16 13.19 22.31
CA LEU A 597 -4.83 12.55 22.22
C LEU A 597 -3.72 13.55 22.48
N ARG A 598 -3.79 14.74 21.84
CA ARG A 598 -2.82 15.82 22.02
C ARG A 598 -2.65 16.19 23.50
N TRP A 599 -3.77 16.37 24.18
CA TRP A 599 -3.79 16.69 25.60
C TRP A 599 -3.16 15.55 26.44
N GLN A 600 -3.53 14.30 26.21
CA GLN A 600 -3.00 13.15 26.91
C GLN A 600 -1.49 12.99 26.69
N ILE A 601 -1.00 13.16 25.45
CA ILE A 601 0.42 13.07 25.10
C ILE A 601 1.21 14.15 25.87
N ALA A 602 0.74 15.40 25.82
CA ALA A 602 1.38 16.50 26.53
C ALA A 602 1.41 16.29 28.04
N ALA A 603 0.24 15.95 28.62
CA ALA A 603 0.10 15.76 30.06
C ALA A 603 1.00 14.62 30.59
N LEU A 604 1.05 13.48 29.89
CA LEU A 604 1.90 12.36 30.28
C LEU A 604 3.39 12.67 30.13
N THR A 605 3.79 13.25 28.99
CA THR A 605 5.19 13.66 28.76
C THR A 605 5.67 14.61 29.85
N HIS A 606 4.84 15.61 30.21
CA HIS A 606 5.14 16.52 31.30
C HIS A 606 5.19 15.82 32.68
N ALA A 607 4.22 14.95 32.97
CA ALA A 607 4.15 14.22 34.24
C ALA A 607 5.34 13.26 34.44
N ILE A 608 5.93 12.76 33.38
CA ILE A 608 7.15 11.93 33.39
C ILE A 608 8.40 12.79 33.63
N GLY A 609 8.32 14.10 33.37
CA GLY A 609 9.38 15.07 33.62
C GLY A 609 10.08 15.57 32.34
N HIS A 610 9.54 15.30 31.18
CA HIS A 610 10.07 15.75 29.88
C HIS A 610 9.37 17.03 29.37
N LYS A 611 10.08 17.77 28.52
CA LYS A 611 9.60 18.99 27.86
C LYS A 611 9.33 18.80 26.36
N SER A 612 9.73 17.66 25.83
CA SER A 612 9.50 17.28 24.45
C SER A 612 9.13 15.79 24.37
N VAL A 613 8.28 15.42 23.43
CA VAL A 613 8.00 14.01 23.13
C VAL A 613 9.25 13.28 22.61
N HIS A 614 10.24 14.02 22.11
CA HIS A 614 11.52 13.48 21.64
C HIS A 614 12.49 13.12 22.76
N ASP A 615 12.19 13.55 24.00
CA ASP A 615 12.98 13.18 25.19
C ASP A 615 12.55 11.82 25.78
N LEU A 616 11.37 11.31 25.39
CA LEU A 616 10.83 10.04 25.84
C LEU A 616 11.76 8.89 25.45
N ASN A 617 12.00 7.98 26.39
CA ASN A 617 12.92 6.86 26.16
C ASN A 617 12.57 5.65 27.05
N ARG A 618 13.21 4.53 26.80
CA ARG A 618 12.93 3.25 27.47
C ARG A 618 13.12 3.27 28.99
N ASN A 619 13.91 4.21 29.53
CA ASN A 619 14.08 4.36 30.98
C ASN A 619 12.83 4.94 31.66
N ASP A 620 11.90 5.50 30.91
CA ASP A 620 10.61 5.98 31.41
C ASP A 620 9.60 4.84 31.67
N LEU A 621 9.94 3.60 31.28
CA LEU A 621 9.02 2.47 31.25
C LEU A 621 9.47 1.31 32.12
N VAL A 622 8.48 0.54 32.62
CA VAL A 622 8.67 -0.78 33.24
C VAL A 622 7.60 -1.75 32.73
N ALA A 623 7.96 -3.02 32.58
CA ALA A 623 7.03 -4.09 32.28
C ALA A 623 6.32 -4.57 33.57
N LEU A 624 5.01 -4.82 33.44
CA LEU A 624 4.17 -5.29 34.57
C LEU A 624 4.05 -6.81 34.59
N THR A 625 4.42 -7.50 33.52
CA THR A 625 4.41 -8.97 33.42
C THR A 625 5.77 -9.48 32.95
N PRO A 626 6.18 -10.70 33.33
CA PRO A 626 7.42 -11.31 32.85
C PRO A 626 7.45 -11.44 31.32
N GLU A 627 6.33 -11.82 30.70
CA GLU A 627 6.20 -11.98 29.25
C GLU A 627 6.46 -10.65 28.52
N THR A 628 5.89 -9.56 29.04
CA THR A 628 6.13 -8.22 28.49
C THR A 628 7.56 -7.77 28.69
N ALA A 629 8.17 -8.07 29.85
CA ALA A 629 9.58 -7.77 30.09
C ALA A 629 10.50 -8.51 29.10
N GLU A 630 10.22 -9.78 28.84
CA GLU A 630 10.99 -10.56 27.87
C GLU A 630 10.83 -10.00 26.43
N MET A 631 9.59 -9.70 26.01
CA MET A 631 9.30 -9.18 24.67
C MET A 631 9.87 -7.79 24.43
N THR A 632 9.81 -6.92 25.43
CA THR A 632 10.18 -5.51 25.27
C THR A 632 11.59 -5.21 25.76
N LYS A 633 12.25 -6.15 26.45
CA LYS A 633 13.52 -5.93 27.16
C LYS A 633 13.47 -4.79 28.19
N LEU A 634 12.28 -4.42 28.64
CA LEU A 634 12.10 -3.48 29.75
C LEU A 634 12.38 -4.18 31.09
N PRO A 635 12.82 -3.42 32.12
CA PRO A 635 12.96 -3.99 33.47
C PRO A 635 11.58 -4.45 33.96
N TYR A 636 11.55 -5.63 34.60
CA TYR A 636 10.35 -6.14 35.24
C TYR A 636 10.11 -5.39 36.58
N ALA A 637 8.92 -4.86 36.77
CA ALA A 637 8.62 -3.95 37.88
C ALA A 637 8.96 -4.48 39.29
N PRO A 638 8.69 -5.76 39.67
CA PRO A 638 9.13 -6.32 40.95
C PRO A 638 10.64 -6.37 41.13
N GLU A 639 11.39 -6.84 40.13
CA GLU A 639 12.86 -6.93 40.21
C GLU A 639 13.52 -5.55 40.22
N TYR A 640 12.86 -4.56 39.63
CA TYR A 640 13.32 -3.19 39.64
C TYR A 640 13.29 -2.59 41.04
N ARG A 641 12.24 -2.82 41.84
CA ARG A 641 12.14 -2.38 43.24
C ARG A 641 13.27 -2.97 44.09
N GLU A 642 13.55 -4.25 43.94
CA GLU A 642 14.62 -4.92 44.66
C GLU A 642 16.00 -4.30 44.38
N ARG A 643 16.27 -3.93 43.11
CA ARG A 643 17.52 -3.26 42.70
C ARG A 643 17.62 -1.84 43.24
N GLU A 644 16.54 -1.05 43.20
CA GLU A 644 16.52 0.30 43.77
C GLU A 644 16.71 0.30 45.29
N ASP A 645 16.03 -0.61 45.97
CA ASP A 645 16.17 -0.75 47.43
C ASP A 645 17.60 -1.19 47.82
N ALA A 646 18.22 -2.06 47.04
CA ALA A 646 19.62 -2.45 47.22
C ALA A 646 20.59 -1.29 46.96
N LEU A 647 20.35 -0.46 45.92
CA LEU A 647 21.16 0.73 45.65
C LEU A 647 21.01 1.81 46.72
N ARG A 648 19.79 2.06 47.20
CA ARG A 648 19.52 3.00 48.30
C ARG A 648 20.17 2.55 49.60
N ALA A 649 20.17 1.25 49.90
CA ALA A 649 20.86 0.67 51.06
C ALA A 649 22.39 0.76 50.98
N GLN A 650 22.98 0.90 49.80
CA GLN A 650 24.42 1.09 49.60
C GLN A 650 24.86 2.57 49.73
N VAL A 651 23.92 3.50 49.59
CA VAL A 651 24.17 4.96 49.65
C VAL A 651 23.80 5.54 51.03
N SER A 652 23.04 4.82 51.83
CA SER A 652 22.74 5.12 53.23
C SER A 652 23.79 4.52 54.17
#